data_4b8f539a06d4c0ebd4b0ae18f2c564ad
#
_entry.id   4b8f539a06d4c0ebd4b0ae18f2c564ad
#
_cell.length_a   1.000
_cell.length_b   1.000
_cell.length_c   1.000
_cell.angle_alpha   90.00
_cell.angle_beta   90.00
_cell.angle_gamma   90.00
#
_symmetry.space_group_name_H-M   'P 1'
#
loop_
_entity.id
_entity.type
_entity.pdbx_description
1 polymer ?
#
loop_
_entity_poly.entity_id
_entity_poly.type
_entity_poly.pdbx_seq_one_letter_code
_entity_poly.pdbx_strand_id
1 'polypeptide(L)'
;RQRQMCIRDRYYEQMSDIIEALAYEYKDEAVYQRLAVNMLLQLLPLLNTKNIFRQYTSKHAWLRDKLEYGEKQVVYPIHNNKFVNFWLEMPQKPMNDDLFIRYFTVRYQLYKLTNYMEHTPELEETDSYLHATDFARAWMLGIIPTEEVYREMMGRISSPSQIKAITMVLNDNVRFNKEKERYADIKNIDFSLFRSLAQKVVDRILEIELKRGDSETQVTSLAEELSYVYGAETFIRILQAFGKDTFIRDSYNWGSTKRGVLSSLLHACHPLPTDTSENLKKLAKQAEISDERLVEAAMFAPQWIELTEKAIGWKGLTSAAYYFHAHTNETCDDKKKAIIARYTPIDVDDLREGAFDIDWFKDAFKTIGKQRFEVVYNAAKYISCSNSHTRARKFADATNGAVKAADIKKEIIAKRNKDLLMSYGLIPLGRKPDKELLDRYQYLQKFLKESKEFGAQRQESEKKAVNIALQNLARNSGYGDVTRLTWSMETELIKELLPYLSPKEIDGVEVYVQINEEGKSEIKQIKDGKELNSMPAKLKKHPYIEELKAVHKKLKDQYTRSRIMLEQAMEDCTHFEENELRKLMQNPVIWPLLKHLVFICNGQTGFYTDGLLITVNAVCLPLKPKDELRIAHPTDLYTSGDWHAYQKFLFDKSIRQPFKQVFRELYVPTPEEIEATQSRRYAGNQIQPQKTVAVLKGRRWVADYEDGLQKIYYKENIIATIYAMADWFSPADIEAPTLEYVCFHNRKDYKLMKISEIPPVIFSEVMRDVDLAVSVAHAGSVDPETSHSTIEMRSVLVELTMPLFHFKNVTIKGSFAHIEGKLGKYNIHLGSGVIHQEGGAQIAVLPVHSQNRGRLFLPFVDEDPKTAEILTKIIFFAEDDKIKDPSILNQIK
;
A
#
# COMPACT_ATOMS: atom_id res chain seq x y z
N ARG A 1 31.97 36.32 -48.71
CA ARG A 1 32.54 36.25 -47.33
C ARG A 1 31.52 35.74 -46.31
N GLN A 2 30.29 36.24 -46.24
CA GLN A 2 29.27 35.74 -45.28
C GLN A 2 28.89 34.28 -45.54
N ARG A 3 28.70 33.81 -46.82
CA ARG A 3 28.41 32.42 -47.13
C ARG A 3 29.54 31.46 -46.75
N GLN A 4 30.80 31.89 -46.91
CA GLN A 4 31.95 31.08 -46.49
C GLN A 4 32.09 30.96 -44.98
N MET A 5 31.69 32.01 -44.23
CA MET A 5 31.65 31.96 -42.77
C MET A 5 30.55 31.01 -42.28
N CYS A 6 29.34 31.02 -42.87
CA CYS A 6 28.26 30.12 -42.50
C CYS A 6 28.54 28.64 -42.77
N ILE A 7 29.24 28.36 -43.90
CA ILE A 7 29.65 26.98 -44.21
C ILE A 7 30.72 26.50 -43.25
N ARG A 8 31.67 27.33 -42.91
CA ARG A 8 32.72 27.02 -41.95
C ARG A 8 32.16 26.80 -40.56
N ASP A 9 31.23 27.66 -40.10
CA ASP A 9 30.63 27.54 -38.74
C ASP A 9 29.76 26.29 -38.65
N ARG A 10 29.00 25.94 -39.70
CA ARG A 10 28.22 24.69 -39.77
C ARG A 10 29.12 23.45 -39.82
N TYR A 11 30.25 23.50 -40.49
CA TYR A 11 31.23 22.41 -40.52
C TYR A 11 31.90 22.20 -39.15
N TYR A 12 32.19 23.28 -38.41
CA TYR A 12 32.71 23.20 -37.05
C TYR A 12 31.69 22.68 -36.07
N GLU A 13 30.40 23.03 -36.18
CA GLU A 13 29.34 22.46 -35.37
C GLU A 13 29.18 20.95 -35.59
N GLN A 14 29.12 20.50 -36.82
CA GLN A 14 29.01 19.07 -37.12
C GLN A 14 30.26 18.28 -36.67
N MET A 15 31.44 18.82 -36.85
CA MET A 15 32.66 18.21 -36.33
C MET A 15 32.65 18.13 -34.81
N SER A 16 32.13 19.16 -34.13
CA SER A 16 32.03 19.19 -32.69
C SER A 16 31.07 18.11 -32.19
N ASP A 17 29.91 17.94 -32.83
CA ASP A 17 28.91 16.95 -32.44
C ASP A 17 29.42 15.50 -32.61
N ILE A 18 30.18 15.25 -33.69
CA ILE A 18 30.83 13.95 -33.93
C ILE A 18 31.90 13.68 -32.86
N ILE A 19 32.69 14.71 -32.50
CA ILE A 19 33.72 14.61 -31.48
C ILE A 19 33.11 14.35 -30.10
N GLU A 20 31.99 15.01 -29.73
CA GLU A 20 31.29 14.78 -28.47
C GLU A 20 30.72 13.34 -28.43
N ALA A 21 30.11 12.84 -29.50
CA ALA A 21 29.61 11.48 -29.58
C ALA A 21 30.72 10.43 -29.41
N LEU A 22 31.88 10.65 -30.07
CA LEU A 22 33.06 9.78 -29.93
C LEU A 22 33.62 9.83 -28.49
N ALA A 23 33.65 10.99 -27.85
CA ALA A 23 34.11 11.12 -26.48
C ALA A 23 33.21 10.34 -25.53
N TYR A 24 31.88 10.42 -25.70
CA TYR A 24 30.93 9.72 -24.89
C TYR A 24 31.07 8.19 -25.01
N GLU A 25 31.32 7.70 -26.22
CA GLU A 25 31.49 6.27 -26.50
C GLU A 25 32.81 5.71 -25.93
N TYR A 26 33.92 6.48 -26.02
CA TYR A 26 35.26 6.00 -25.68
C TYR A 26 35.83 6.53 -24.34
N LYS A 27 35.07 7.32 -23.59
CA LYS A 27 35.54 7.94 -22.34
C LYS A 27 36.12 6.99 -21.29
N ASP A 28 35.66 5.74 -21.28
CA ASP A 28 36.12 4.69 -20.37
C ASP A 28 37.35 3.92 -20.88
N GLU A 29 37.76 4.14 -22.13
CA GLU A 29 38.91 3.48 -22.68
C GLU A 29 40.24 4.10 -22.18
N ALA A 30 41.17 3.26 -21.71
CA ALA A 30 42.44 3.72 -21.14
C ALA A 30 43.27 4.57 -22.12
N VAL A 31 43.17 4.29 -23.43
CA VAL A 31 43.87 5.07 -24.47
C VAL A 31 43.28 6.47 -24.59
N TYR A 32 41.95 6.58 -24.59
CA TYR A 32 41.23 7.85 -24.61
C TYR A 32 41.59 8.69 -23.37
N GLN A 33 41.53 8.11 -22.17
CA GLN A 33 41.83 8.79 -20.91
C GLN A 33 43.28 9.37 -20.91
N ARG A 34 44.25 8.59 -21.37
CA ARG A 34 45.64 9.08 -21.50
C ARG A 34 45.75 10.21 -22.51
N LEU A 35 45.07 10.09 -23.67
CA LEU A 35 45.11 11.10 -24.71
C LEU A 35 44.46 12.39 -24.19
N ALA A 36 43.28 12.30 -23.53
CA ALA A 36 42.57 13.42 -22.93
C ALA A 36 43.45 14.20 -21.93
N VAL A 37 44.11 13.48 -20.99
CA VAL A 37 45.01 14.11 -20.03
C VAL A 37 46.18 14.80 -20.70
N ASN A 38 46.83 14.17 -21.70
CA ASN A 38 47.96 14.77 -22.42
C ASN A 38 47.55 16.03 -23.23
N MET A 39 46.37 15.97 -23.88
CA MET A 39 45.84 17.12 -24.64
C MET A 39 45.51 18.31 -23.69
N LEU A 40 44.87 18.04 -22.55
CA LEU A 40 44.57 19.05 -21.58
C LEU A 40 45.84 19.69 -20.98
N LEU A 41 46.89 18.89 -20.72
CA LEU A 41 48.18 19.40 -20.25
C LEU A 41 48.84 20.34 -21.27
N GLN A 42 48.72 20.03 -22.58
CA GLN A 42 49.23 20.93 -23.65
C GLN A 42 48.37 22.17 -23.85
N LEU A 43 47.07 22.08 -23.62
CA LEU A 43 46.15 23.20 -23.74
C LEU A 43 46.23 24.16 -22.55
N LEU A 44 46.56 23.68 -21.36
CA LEU A 44 46.56 24.45 -20.13
C LEU A 44 47.37 25.75 -20.17
N PRO A 45 48.60 25.79 -20.72
CA PRO A 45 49.35 27.04 -20.89
C PRO A 45 48.68 28.05 -21.85
N LEU A 46 47.99 27.54 -22.85
CA LEU A 46 47.25 28.37 -23.80
C LEU A 46 45.97 28.95 -23.24
N LEU A 47 45.35 28.25 -22.29
CA LEU A 47 44.15 28.63 -21.63
C LEU A 47 44.34 29.74 -20.57
N ASN A 48 45.58 29.91 -20.12
CA ASN A 48 45.95 30.98 -19.19
C ASN A 48 46.08 32.34 -19.88
N THR A 49 45.95 32.43 -21.19
CA THR A 49 46.09 33.70 -21.93
C THR A 49 44.70 34.36 -22.07
N LYS A 50 44.59 35.61 -21.63
CA LYS A 50 43.36 36.42 -21.68
C LYS A 50 42.75 36.55 -23.10
N ASN A 51 43.53 36.30 -24.15
CA ASN A 51 43.11 36.45 -25.54
C ASN A 51 42.18 35.30 -26.05
N ILE A 52 42.27 34.10 -25.53
CA ILE A 52 41.41 32.98 -25.94
C ILE A 52 39.98 33.18 -25.41
N PHE A 53 39.85 33.72 -24.24
CA PHE A 53 38.52 34.04 -23.65
C PHE A 53 37.78 35.12 -24.43
N ARG A 54 38.46 36.17 -24.89
CA ARG A 54 37.85 37.26 -25.66
C ARG A 54 37.32 36.81 -27.04
N GLN A 55 37.99 35.92 -27.71
CA GLN A 55 37.53 35.42 -29.04
C GLN A 55 36.31 34.54 -28.97
N TYR A 56 36.13 33.83 -27.87
CA TYR A 56 34.98 32.89 -27.68
C TYR A 56 33.67 33.59 -27.27
N THR A 57 33.76 34.59 -26.40
CA THR A 57 32.60 35.38 -25.92
C THR A 57 31.94 36.23 -27.02
N SER A 58 32.65 36.62 -28.06
CA SER A 58 32.12 37.48 -29.15
C SER A 58 31.16 36.78 -30.11
N LYS A 59 31.02 35.45 -30.05
CA LYS A 59 30.22 34.64 -31.00
C LYS A 59 28.81 34.28 -30.51
N HIS A 60 28.50 34.39 -29.23
CA HIS A 60 27.17 34.08 -28.69
C HIS A 60 26.30 35.32 -28.60
N ALA A 61 25.13 35.33 -29.27
CA ALA A 61 24.25 36.50 -29.38
C ALA A 61 23.77 37.04 -28.04
N TRP A 62 23.45 36.18 -27.08
CA TRP A 62 23.02 36.59 -25.73
C TRP A 62 24.14 37.17 -24.86
N LEU A 63 25.39 36.88 -25.18
CA LEU A 63 26.55 37.50 -24.57
C LEU A 63 26.85 38.86 -25.09
N ARG A 64 26.54 39.14 -26.34
CA ARG A 64 26.64 40.49 -26.91
C ARG A 64 25.74 41.45 -26.17
N ASP A 65 24.51 41.07 -25.85
CA ASP A 65 23.54 41.90 -25.15
C ASP A 65 24.01 42.26 -23.75
N LYS A 66 24.67 41.34 -23.02
CA LYS A 66 25.29 41.64 -21.72
C LYS A 66 26.55 42.50 -21.79
N LEU A 67 27.33 42.41 -22.86
CA LEU A 67 28.50 43.19 -23.07
C LEU A 67 28.20 44.61 -23.57
N GLU A 68 27.11 44.83 -24.30
CA GLU A 68 26.68 46.16 -24.77
C GLU A 68 26.08 47.01 -23.67
N TYR A 69 25.63 46.44 -22.55
CA TYR A 69 25.09 47.18 -21.39
C TYR A 69 26.11 47.62 -20.36
N GLY A 70 27.42 47.54 -20.67
CA GLY A 70 28.47 48.23 -19.91
C GLY A 70 28.85 47.64 -18.57
N GLU A 71 28.39 46.45 -18.25
CA GLU A 71 28.77 45.76 -17.03
C GLU A 71 29.94 44.81 -17.26
N LYS A 72 30.84 44.72 -16.29
CA LYS A 72 32.09 43.96 -16.15
C LYS A 72 32.25 42.80 -17.13
N GLN A 73 33.40 42.73 -17.80
CA GLN A 73 33.76 41.65 -18.72
C GLN A 73 33.45 40.27 -18.11
N VAL A 74 32.42 39.64 -18.56
CA VAL A 74 32.09 38.25 -18.19
C VAL A 74 33.03 37.34 -18.95
N VAL A 75 33.97 36.71 -18.28
CA VAL A 75 34.89 35.74 -18.86
C VAL A 75 34.23 34.38 -18.73
N TYR A 76 33.92 33.75 -19.87
CA TYR A 76 33.37 32.44 -19.89
C TYR A 76 34.36 31.36 -19.47
N PRO A 77 33.96 30.40 -18.63
CA PRO A 77 34.81 29.27 -18.32
C PRO A 77 35.04 28.42 -19.58
N ILE A 78 36.22 27.86 -19.64
CA ILE A 78 36.72 27.07 -20.75
C ILE A 78 35.79 25.85 -21.06
N HIS A 79 35.08 25.36 -20.08
CA HIS A 79 34.18 24.24 -20.23
C HIS A 79 32.98 24.49 -21.16
N ASN A 80 32.68 25.73 -21.52
CA ASN A 80 31.69 26.03 -22.56
C ASN A 80 32.26 25.88 -24.00
N ASN A 81 33.54 25.51 -24.15
CA ASN A 81 34.13 25.19 -25.44
C ASN A 81 33.95 23.69 -25.73
N LYS A 82 33.12 23.34 -26.71
CA LYS A 82 32.87 21.96 -27.11
C LYS A 82 34.13 21.13 -27.31
N PHE A 83 35.19 21.74 -27.88
CA PHE A 83 36.46 21.07 -28.08
C PHE A 83 37.17 20.75 -26.76
N VAL A 84 37.06 21.62 -25.76
CA VAL A 84 37.64 21.36 -24.42
C VAL A 84 36.77 20.38 -23.66
N ASN A 85 35.43 20.47 -23.77
CA ASN A 85 34.49 19.54 -23.12
C ASN A 85 34.72 18.10 -23.58
N PHE A 86 35.05 17.89 -24.85
CA PHE A 86 35.43 16.57 -25.37
C PHE A 86 36.54 15.91 -24.53
N TRP A 87 37.58 16.65 -24.12
CA TRP A 87 38.68 16.15 -23.28
C TRP A 87 38.40 16.17 -21.80
N LEU A 88 37.34 16.88 -21.38
CA LEU A 88 36.91 16.95 -19.98
C LEU A 88 35.81 15.94 -19.62
N GLU A 89 35.31 15.18 -20.58
CA GLU A 89 34.29 14.17 -20.35
C GLU A 89 34.70 13.19 -19.23
N MET A 90 33.84 13.01 -18.24
CA MET A 90 34.14 12.17 -17.09
C MET A 90 33.98 10.70 -17.43
N PRO A 91 35.03 9.88 -17.24
CA PRO A 91 34.93 8.44 -17.39
C PRO A 91 33.98 7.85 -16.34
N GLN A 92 33.16 6.89 -16.75
CA GLN A 92 32.34 6.14 -15.80
C GLN A 92 33.15 5.16 -14.96
N LYS A 93 34.22 4.60 -15.53
CA LYS A 93 35.16 3.75 -14.83
C LYS A 93 36.28 4.57 -14.16
N PRO A 94 36.67 4.22 -12.94
CA PRO A 94 37.71 4.92 -12.21
C PRO A 94 39.08 4.75 -12.90
N MET A 95 39.83 5.84 -12.99
CA MET A 95 41.21 5.86 -13.47
C MET A 95 42.16 5.20 -12.45
N ASN A 96 43.28 4.63 -12.91
CA ASN A 96 44.36 4.26 -12.01
C ASN A 96 44.98 5.51 -11.37
N ASP A 97 45.77 5.35 -10.30
CA ASP A 97 46.28 6.47 -9.51
C ASP A 97 47.21 7.39 -10.34
N ASP A 98 48.11 6.86 -11.19
CA ASP A 98 49.03 7.67 -12.01
C ASP A 98 48.26 8.55 -13.00
N LEU A 99 47.21 8.01 -13.62
CA LEU A 99 46.41 8.74 -14.57
C LEU A 99 45.51 9.74 -13.83
N PHE A 100 44.97 9.34 -12.67
CA PHE A 100 44.17 10.24 -11.82
C PHE A 100 44.99 11.44 -11.31
N ILE A 101 46.23 11.25 -10.86
CA ILE A 101 47.11 12.33 -10.41
C ILE A 101 47.25 13.40 -11.51
N ARG A 102 47.53 12.97 -12.74
CA ARG A 102 47.67 13.89 -13.88
C ARG A 102 46.33 14.57 -14.23
N TYR A 103 45.26 13.80 -14.30
CA TYR A 103 43.93 14.27 -14.60
C TYR A 103 43.44 15.28 -13.57
N PHE A 104 43.55 14.94 -12.29
CA PHE A 104 43.14 15.83 -11.20
C PHE A 104 43.98 17.12 -11.22
N THR A 105 45.28 17.03 -11.41
CA THR A 105 46.17 18.22 -11.45
C THR A 105 45.71 19.22 -12.54
N VAL A 106 45.41 18.73 -13.74
CA VAL A 106 44.94 19.55 -14.84
C VAL A 106 43.58 20.15 -14.54
N ARG A 107 42.64 19.31 -14.12
CA ARG A 107 41.25 19.74 -13.80
C ARG A 107 41.25 20.71 -12.64
N TYR A 108 42.06 20.52 -11.62
CA TYR A 108 42.14 21.37 -10.48
C TYR A 108 42.76 22.75 -10.83
N GLN A 109 43.70 22.80 -11.76
CA GLN A 109 44.21 24.08 -12.28
C GLN A 109 43.14 24.80 -13.10
N LEU A 110 42.44 24.14 -13.97
CA LEU A 110 41.32 24.69 -14.71
C LEU A 110 40.25 25.22 -13.77
N TYR A 111 39.95 24.44 -12.74
CA TYR A 111 39.02 24.76 -11.70
C TYR A 111 39.44 26.04 -10.91
N LYS A 112 40.71 26.18 -10.53
CA LYS A 112 41.22 27.41 -9.91
C LYS A 112 41.13 28.61 -10.83
N LEU A 113 41.34 28.44 -12.10
CA LEU A 113 41.22 29.53 -13.08
C LEU A 113 39.78 30.03 -13.21
N THR A 114 38.80 29.11 -13.19
CA THR A 114 37.38 29.45 -13.25
C THR A 114 36.87 30.12 -11.99
N ASN A 115 37.48 29.89 -10.83
CA ASN A 115 37.08 30.47 -9.55
C ASN A 115 37.51 31.91 -9.30
N TYR A 116 38.47 32.40 -10.04
CA TYR A 116 38.84 33.80 -9.98
C TYR A 116 37.86 34.72 -10.72
N MET A 117 36.85 34.14 -11.34
CA MET A 117 35.80 34.86 -12.06
C MET A 117 34.53 34.86 -11.22
N GLU A 118 33.98 36.09 -10.98
CA GLU A 118 32.77 36.28 -10.21
C GLU A 118 31.64 35.34 -10.68
N HIS A 119 30.98 34.69 -9.71
CA HIS A 119 29.87 33.77 -9.92
C HIS A 119 28.77 34.33 -10.82
N THR A 120 28.50 33.64 -11.90
CA THR A 120 27.21 33.77 -12.60
C THR A 120 26.35 32.53 -12.28
N PRO A 121 25.07 32.70 -11.85
CA PRO A 121 24.19 31.60 -11.47
C PRO A 121 23.94 30.57 -12.58
N GLU A 122 24.24 30.92 -13.82
CA GLU A 122 24.02 30.07 -15.02
C GLU A 122 25.09 29.00 -15.24
N LEU A 123 26.08 28.91 -14.36
CA LEU A 123 27.21 27.97 -14.46
C LEU A 123 27.08 26.75 -13.57
N GLU A 124 25.96 26.62 -12.86
CA GLU A 124 25.71 25.53 -11.89
C GLU A 124 25.39 24.18 -12.54
N GLU A 125 25.09 24.11 -13.83
CA GLU A 125 24.56 22.89 -14.47
C GLU A 125 25.58 22.11 -15.33
N THR A 126 26.88 22.42 -15.29
CA THR A 126 27.82 21.72 -16.17
C THR A 126 28.57 20.61 -15.41
N ASP A 127 28.57 19.39 -15.98
CA ASP A 127 29.28 18.16 -15.53
C ASP A 127 30.82 18.29 -15.38
N SER A 128 31.35 19.50 -15.50
CA SER A 128 32.79 19.79 -15.47
C SER A 128 33.34 19.98 -14.06
N TYR A 129 32.53 19.89 -13.02
CA TYR A 129 32.98 20.08 -11.64
C TYR A 129 33.74 18.85 -11.11
N LEU A 130 34.80 19.14 -10.33
CA LEU A 130 35.44 18.14 -9.49
C LEU A 130 34.49 17.78 -8.34
N HIS A 131 34.21 16.51 -8.17
CA HIS A 131 33.34 16.03 -7.09
C HIS A 131 34.08 15.97 -5.75
N ALA A 132 33.33 15.96 -4.64
CA ALA A 132 33.90 15.78 -3.31
C ALA A 132 34.74 14.51 -3.20
N THR A 133 34.38 13.45 -3.93
CA THR A 133 35.12 12.20 -4.05
C THR A 133 36.48 12.39 -4.72
N ASP A 134 36.60 13.26 -5.73
CA ASP A 134 37.87 13.56 -6.41
C ASP A 134 38.81 14.31 -5.49
N PHE A 135 38.31 15.28 -4.72
CA PHE A 135 39.11 15.99 -3.71
C PHE A 135 39.59 15.06 -2.59
N ALA A 136 38.72 14.17 -2.11
CA ALA A 136 39.11 13.22 -1.09
C ALA A 136 40.19 12.24 -1.61
N ARG A 137 40.06 11.73 -2.84
CA ARG A 137 41.08 10.88 -3.47
C ARG A 137 42.37 11.61 -3.68
N ALA A 138 42.32 12.86 -4.15
CA ALA A 138 43.52 13.70 -4.33
C ALA A 138 44.23 13.97 -3.00
N TRP A 139 43.50 14.19 -1.92
CA TRP A 139 44.04 14.32 -0.57
C TRP A 139 44.70 13.01 -0.09
N MET A 140 44.02 11.88 -0.27
CA MET A 140 44.55 10.57 0.08
C MET A 140 45.83 10.22 -0.68
N LEU A 141 45.95 10.66 -1.93
CA LEU A 141 47.14 10.51 -2.75
C LEU A 141 48.21 11.58 -2.50
N GLY A 142 48.00 12.48 -1.54
CA GLY A 142 48.92 13.53 -1.18
C GLY A 142 49.08 14.65 -2.23
N ILE A 143 48.17 14.79 -3.16
CA ILE A 143 48.18 15.83 -4.23
C ILE A 143 47.83 17.18 -3.67
N ILE A 144 46.90 17.23 -2.73
CA ILE A 144 46.46 18.48 -2.09
C ILE A 144 46.54 18.35 -0.56
N PRO A 145 46.90 19.42 0.17
CA PRO A 145 46.94 19.43 1.63
C PRO A 145 45.53 19.50 2.24
N THR A 146 45.40 19.16 3.52
CA THR A 146 44.14 19.18 4.27
C THR A 146 43.46 20.54 4.26
N GLU A 147 44.22 21.62 4.38
CA GLU A 147 43.67 22.97 4.35
C GLU A 147 43.02 23.34 3.02
N GLU A 148 43.52 22.81 1.93
CA GLU A 148 42.95 23.02 0.59
C GLU A 148 41.62 22.26 0.48
N VAL A 149 41.56 21.03 0.98
CA VAL A 149 40.31 20.23 1.01
C VAL A 149 39.25 20.94 1.87
N TYR A 150 39.63 21.46 3.05
CA TYR A 150 38.69 22.25 3.86
C TYR A 150 38.19 23.49 3.12
N ARG A 151 39.07 24.22 2.48
CA ARG A 151 38.73 25.41 1.70
C ARG A 151 37.77 25.07 0.58
N GLU A 152 38.05 24.03 -0.15
CA GLU A 152 37.22 23.58 -1.26
C GLU A 152 35.88 23.01 -0.79
N MET A 153 35.88 22.21 0.28
CA MET A 153 34.65 21.64 0.84
C MET A 153 33.79 22.69 1.58
N MET A 154 34.39 23.74 2.15
CA MET A 154 33.68 24.78 2.91
C MET A 154 33.48 26.09 2.11
N GLY A 155 34.38 26.43 1.23
CA GLY A 155 34.38 27.72 0.52
C GLY A 155 33.59 27.78 -0.76
N ARG A 156 33.20 26.62 -1.29
CA ARG A 156 32.34 26.48 -2.49
C ARG A 156 30.90 26.10 -2.22
N ILE A 157 30.49 26.17 -1.00
CA ILE A 157 29.17 25.78 -0.64
C ILE A 157 28.21 26.95 -0.92
N SER A 158 28.20 27.35 -2.17
CA SER A 158 27.05 27.98 -2.80
C SER A 158 26.09 26.97 -3.39
N SER A 159 26.48 25.69 -3.51
CA SER A 159 25.64 24.62 -4.03
C SER A 159 25.21 23.65 -2.94
N PRO A 160 23.89 23.52 -2.68
CA PRO A 160 23.33 22.51 -1.77
C PRO A 160 23.78 21.08 -2.05
N SER A 161 24.09 20.78 -3.31
CA SER A 161 24.49 19.44 -3.76
C SER A 161 25.80 18.94 -3.15
N GLN A 162 26.74 19.80 -2.83
CA GLN A 162 28.03 19.39 -2.28
C GLN A 162 27.93 19.00 -0.80
N ILE A 163 27.14 19.72 -0.01
CA ILE A 163 26.88 19.33 1.38
C ILE A 163 26.08 18.02 1.44
N LYS A 164 25.12 17.84 0.54
CA LYS A 164 24.41 16.55 0.42
C LYS A 164 25.40 15.41 0.12
N ALA A 165 26.37 15.61 -0.75
CA ALA A 165 27.39 14.60 -1.04
C ALA A 165 28.22 14.25 0.21
N ILE A 166 28.66 15.21 1.02
CA ILE A 166 29.38 14.98 2.27
C ILE A 166 28.52 14.22 3.27
N THR A 167 27.27 14.61 3.46
CA THR A 167 26.34 13.93 4.37
C THR A 167 25.97 12.52 3.90
N MET A 168 25.92 12.26 2.59
CA MET A 168 25.73 10.90 2.05
C MET A 168 26.88 9.98 2.40
N VAL A 169 28.13 10.46 2.41
CA VAL A 169 29.30 9.67 2.85
C VAL A 169 29.15 9.24 4.30
N LEU A 170 28.68 10.12 5.16
CA LEU A 170 28.49 9.83 6.58
C LEU A 170 27.32 8.87 6.82
N ASN A 171 26.26 8.98 6.06
CA ASN A 171 25.08 8.15 6.18
C ASN A 171 25.20 6.74 5.56
N ASP A 172 26.29 6.48 4.81
CA ASP A 172 26.51 5.19 4.15
C ASP A 172 25.30 4.73 3.32
N ASN A 173 24.68 5.66 2.61
CA ASN A 173 23.47 5.39 1.85
C ASN A 173 23.76 4.63 0.53
N VAL A 174 22.68 4.18 -0.16
CA VAL A 174 22.77 3.38 -1.40
C VAL A 174 23.62 4.07 -2.47
N ARG A 175 23.54 5.41 -2.59
CA ARG A 175 24.32 6.16 -3.59
C ARG A 175 25.80 6.16 -3.26
N PHE A 176 26.16 6.28 -1.98
CA PHE A 176 27.55 6.19 -1.53
C PHE A 176 28.09 4.76 -1.72
N ASN A 177 27.27 3.73 -1.45
CA ASN A 177 27.68 2.34 -1.70
C ASN A 177 27.91 2.06 -3.18
N LYS A 178 27.12 2.62 -4.10
CA LYS A 178 27.38 2.57 -5.55
C LYS A 178 28.70 3.25 -5.92
N GLU A 179 29.03 4.38 -5.30
CA GLU A 179 30.33 5.04 -5.50
C GLU A 179 31.48 4.16 -4.98
N LYS A 180 31.34 3.52 -3.82
CA LYS A 180 32.32 2.53 -3.34
C LYS A 180 32.53 1.39 -4.33
N GLU A 181 31.46 0.83 -4.88
CA GLU A 181 31.52 -0.24 -5.88
C GLU A 181 32.26 0.22 -7.14
N ARG A 182 32.03 1.46 -7.59
CA ARG A 182 32.73 2.08 -8.72
C ARG A 182 34.24 2.13 -8.53
N TYR A 183 34.71 2.25 -7.28
CA TYR A 183 36.12 2.32 -6.92
C TYR A 183 36.69 1.00 -6.38
N ALA A 184 35.92 -0.08 -6.40
CA ALA A 184 36.30 -1.38 -5.81
C ALA A 184 37.55 -1.99 -6.47
N ASP A 185 37.75 -1.73 -7.76
CA ASP A 185 38.93 -2.23 -8.53
C ASP A 185 40.20 -1.42 -8.27
N ILE A 186 40.13 -0.31 -7.57
CA ILE A 186 41.28 0.53 -7.24
C ILE A 186 41.86 0.08 -5.91
N LYS A 187 43.02 -0.58 -5.96
CA LYS A 187 43.78 -0.94 -4.77
C LYS A 187 44.22 0.37 -4.05
N ASN A 188 43.99 0.43 -2.73
CA ASN A 188 44.42 1.49 -1.82
C ASN A 188 43.52 2.73 -1.64
N ILE A 189 42.24 2.70 -2.03
CA ILE A 189 41.34 3.75 -1.58
C ILE A 189 40.89 3.42 -0.14
N ASP A 190 41.33 4.23 0.81
CA ASP A 190 40.88 4.14 2.20
C ASP A 190 39.62 5.01 2.41
N PHE A 191 38.45 4.41 2.26
CA PHE A 191 37.16 5.07 2.51
C PHE A 191 36.98 5.50 3.98
N SER A 192 37.74 4.92 4.93
CA SER A 192 37.71 5.34 6.32
C SER A 192 38.33 6.74 6.49
N LEU A 193 39.42 7.04 5.77
CA LEU A 193 40.01 8.38 5.74
C LEU A 193 39.04 9.41 5.12
N PHE A 194 38.39 9.05 4.02
CA PHE A 194 37.36 9.92 3.40
C PHE A 194 36.22 10.25 4.36
N ARG A 195 35.70 9.23 5.05
CA ARG A 195 34.68 9.43 6.07
C ARG A 195 35.18 10.28 7.23
N SER A 196 36.41 10.07 7.68
CA SER A 196 37.05 10.89 8.72
C SER A 196 37.18 12.36 8.29
N LEU A 197 37.52 12.62 7.03
CA LEU A 197 37.62 13.98 6.50
C LEU A 197 36.23 14.65 6.43
N ALA A 198 35.23 13.95 5.91
CA ALA A 198 33.86 14.44 5.85
C ALA A 198 33.32 14.78 7.27
N GLN A 199 33.62 13.94 8.25
CA GLN A 199 33.29 14.20 9.66
C GLN A 199 33.91 15.47 10.18
N LYS A 200 35.22 15.70 9.95
CA LYS A 200 35.91 16.94 10.38
C LYS A 200 35.26 18.20 9.79
N VAL A 201 34.82 18.14 8.54
CA VAL A 201 34.11 19.25 7.90
C VAL A 201 32.79 19.54 8.62
N VAL A 202 31.97 18.49 8.85
CA VAL A 202 30.69 18.61 9.55
C VAL A 202 30.89 19.11 10.98
N ASP A 203 31.89 18.56 11.72
CA ASP A 203 32.21 18.98 13.08
C ASP A 203 32.59 20.44 13.14
N ARG A 204 33.33 20.96 12.13
CA ARG A 204 33.69 22.38 12.06
C ARG A 204 32.50 23.28 11.80
N ILE A 205 31.59 22.86 10.91
CA ILE A 205 30.32 23.58 10.68
C ILE A 205 29.52 23.65 11.98
N LEU A 206 29.33 22.50 12.65
CA LEU A 206 28.60 22.39 13.91
C LEU A 206 29.26 23.21 15.03
N GLU A 207 30.61 23.22 15.13
CA GLU A 207 31.31 23.99 16.15
C GLU A 207 31.02 25.48 16.06
N ILE A 208 30.94 26.02 14.83
CA ILE A 208 30.67 27.43 14.59
C ILE A 208 29.17 27.70 14.80
N GLU A 209 28.28 26.91 14.18
CA GLU A 209 26.86 27.20 14.17
C GLU A 209 26.19 26.98 15.55
N LEU A 210 26.62 25.99 16.33
CA LEU A 210 26.03 25.73 17.66
C LEU A 210 26.45 26.79 18.70
N LYS A 211 27.47 27.60 18.40
CA LYS A 211 27.92 28.75 19.27
C LYS A 211 27.33 30.08 18.83
N ARG A 212 26.50 30.09 17.75
CA ARG A 212 25.94 31.35 17.24
C ARG A 212 25.03 32.03 18.26
N GLY A 213 24.96 33.34 18.19
CA GLY A 213 23.90 34.17 18.75
C GLY A 213 22.66 34.18 17.86
N ASP A 214 21.96 35.29 17.80
CA ASP A 214 20.76 35.47 16.96
C ASP A 214 21.10 35.74 15.48
N SER A 215 22.29 36.25 15.21
CA SER A 215 22.74 36.55 13.85
C SER A 215 23.26 35.32 13.12
N GLU A 216 23.17 35.35 11.78
CA GLU A 216 23.75 34.29 10.93
C GLU A 216 25.28 34.26 11.05
N THR A 217 25.82 33.06 10.93
CA THR A 217 27.27 32.84 10.83
C THR A 217 27.67 32.61 9.37
N GLN A 218 28.96 32.57 9.10
CA GLN A 218 29.46 32.28 7.74
C GLN A 218 29.13 30.86 7.26
N VAL A 219 28.72 29.94 8.18
CA VAL A 219 28.39 28.57 7.87
C VAL A 219 26.90 28.23 8.03
N THR A 220 26.04 29.22 8.29
CA THR A 220 24.61 29.02 8.52
C THR A 220 23.93 28.30 7.34
N SER A 221 24.20 28.77 6.10
CA SER A 221 23.66 28.16 4.89
C SER A 221 24.14 26.71 4.70
N LEU A 222 25.31 26.38 5.20
CA LEU A 222 25.87 25.04 5.17
C LEU A 222 25.20 24.13 6.20
N ALA A 223 24.99 24.67 7.39
CA ALA A 223 24.34 23.96 8.47
C ALA A 223 22.87 23.60 8.13
N GLU A 224 22.17 24.46 7.40
CA GLU A 224 20.82 24.21 6.88
C GLU A 224 20.74 22.99 5.95
N GLU A 225 21.76 22.78 5.13
CA GLU A 225 21.82 21.72 4.14
C GLU A 225 22.39 20.38 4.69
N LEU A 226 22.81 20.36 5.95
CA LEU A 226 23.25 19.11 6.59
C LEU A 226 22.05 18.18 6.77
N SER A 227 21.93 17.17 5.90
CA SER A 227 20.86 16.16 5.93
C SER A 227 21.17 15.00 6.87
N TYR A 228 22.38 14.87 7.38
CA TYR A 228 22.80 13.84 8.30
C TYR A 228 23.94 14.32 9.22
N VAL A 229 23.66 14.33 10.49
CA VAL A 229 24.63 14.47 11.57
C VAL A 229 24.39 13.37 12.59
N TYR A 230 25.35 13.05 13.47
CA TYR A 230 25.19 11.89 14.33
C TYR A 230 25.88 12.01 15.68
N GLY A 231 25.46 11.14 16.57
CA GLY A 231 26.05 10.93 17.89
C GLY A 231 25.31 11.61 19.03
N ALA A 232 25.31 10.95 20.18
CA ALA A 232 24.67 11.45 21.40
C ALA A 232 25.25 12.79 21.89
N GLU A 233 26.55 13.01 21.70
CA GLU A 233 27.19 14.29 22.02
C GLU A 233 26.66 15.43 21.18
N THR A 234 26.57 15.23 19.86
CA THR A 234 25.98 16.22 18.92
C THR A 234 24.54 16.51 19.26
N PHE A 235 23.74 15.48 19.54
CA PHE A 235 22.34 15.61 19.94
C PHE A 235 22.18 16.51 21.18
N ILE A 236 22.97 16.28 22.22
CA ILE A 236 22.93 17.08 23.45
C ILE A 236 23.44 18.51 23.21
N ARG A 237 24.50 18.72 22.42
CA ARG A 237 24.99 20.06 22.06
C ARG A 237 23.93 20.87 21.29
N ILE A 238 23.19 20.26 20.39
CA ILE A 238 22.07 20.90 19.71
C ILE A 238 21.01 21.34 20.72
N LEU A 239 20.64 20.48 21.67
CA LEU A 239 19.66 20.83 22.71
C LEU A 239 20.14 21.95 23.65
N GLN A 240 21.44 21.97 23.98
CA GLN A 240 22.03 23.07 24.74
C GLN A 240 21.96 24.41 23.97
N ALA A 241 22.23 24.36 22.66
CA ALA A 241 22.14 25.55 21.81
C ALA A 241 20.71 26.12 21.68
N PHE A 242 19.70 25.24 21.74
CA PHE A 242 18.28 25.62 21.83
C PHE A 242 17.92 26.29 23.15
N GLY A 243 18.52 25.86 24.25
CA GLY A 243 18.07 26.27 25.57
C GLY A 243 16.59 25.99 25.82
N LYS A 244 15.80 27.02 26.08
CA LYS A 244 14.35 26.94 26.31
C LYS A 244 13.50 27.13 25.04
N ASP A 245 14.11 27.40 23.92
CA ASP A 245 13.40 27.67 22.66
C ASP A 245 12.63 26.43 22.19
N THR A 246 11.50 26.66 21.53
CA THR A 246 10.67 25.59 20.96
C THR A 246 11.19 25.14 19.60
N PHE A 247 11.03 23.86 19.28
CA PHE A 247 11.37 23.31 17.97
C PHE A 247 10.40 23.79 16.88
N ILE A 248 10.88 23.94 15.64
CA ILE A 248 10.09 24.32 14.46
C ILE A 248 10.06 23.12 13.52
N ARG A 249 8.84 22.66 13.15
CA ARG A 249 8.64 21.51 12.24
C ARG A 249 8.34 21.92 10.79
N ASP A 250 8.29 23.20 10.50
CA ASP A 250 7.91 23.69 9.18
C ASP A 250 9.12 23.70 8.24
N SER A 251 9.14 22.75 7.29
CA SER A 251 10.20 22.60 6.29
C SER A 251 10.31 23.78 5.30
N TYR A 252 9.24 24.57 5.15
CA TYR A 252 9.24 25.77 4.29
C TYR A 252 9.75 27.01 5.01
N ASN A 253 9.81 27.00 6.34
CA ASN A 253 10.16 28.13 7.18
C ASN A 253 11.34 27.84 8.13
N TRP A 254 12.15 26.82 7.82
CA TRP A 254 13.35 26.62 8.63
C TRP A 254 14.24 27.86 8.53
N GLY A 255 14.47 28.38 7.34
CA GLY A 255 15.21 29.64 7.10
C GLY A 255 16.46 29.81 7.95
N SER A 256 17.20 30.83 7.72
CA SER A 256 18.47 31.12 8.41
C SER A 256 18.34 31.54 9.89
N THR A 257 17.11 31.50 10.44
CA THR A 257 16.91 31.76 11.87
C THR A 257 17.57 30.71 12.74
N LYS A 258 18.13 31.11 13.89
CA LYS A 258 18.75 30.17 14.85
C LYS A 258 17.88 28.96 15.15
N ARG A 259 16.60 29.17 15.45
CA ARG A 259 15.65 28.07 15.74
C ARG A 259 15.38 27.18 14.53
N GLY A 260 15.33 27.77 13.33
CA GLY A 260 15.14 26.98 12.07
C GLY A 260 16.30 26.05 11.83
N VAL A 261 17.53 26.57 11.82
CA VAL A 261 18.75 25.77 11.60
C VAL A 261 18.92 24.70 12.67
N LEU A 262 18.76 25.04 13.94
CA LEU A 262 18.86 24.07 15.03
C LEU A 262 17.77 22.97 14.92
N SER A 263 16.57 23.29 14.42
CA SER A 263 15.51 22.29 14.19
C SER A 263 15.86 21.38 13.02
N SER A 264 16.45 21.92 11.92
CA SER A 264 16.97 21.10 10.83
C SER A 264 18.07 20.14 11.32
N LEU A 265 19.04 20.65 12.05
CA LEU A 265 20.11 19.85 12.63
C LEU A 265 19.59 18.76 13.58
N LEU A 266 18.61 19.09 14.45
CA LEU A 266 18.00 18.11 15.36
C LEU A 266 17.28 17.00 14.57
N HIS A 267 16.58 17.35 13.52
CA HIS A 267 15.89 16.38 12.65
C HIS A 267 16.90 15.47 11.92
N ALA A 268 18.02 16.03 11.45
CA ALA A 268 19.08 15.31 10.76
C ALA A 268 19.98 14.51 11.70
N CYS A 269 19.83 14.66 13.04
CA CYS A 269 20.71 14.01 14.02
C CYS A 269 20.29 12.57 14.30
N HIS A 270 21.17 11.62 14.05
CA HIS A 270 20.95 10.19 14.24
C HIS A 270 21.86 9.62 15.34
N PRO A 271 21.37 8.64 16.13
CA PRO A 271 22.26 7.93 17.05
C PRO A 271 23.25 7.08 16.29
N LEU A 272 24.47 6.99 16.81
CA LEU A 272 25.50 6.04 16.36
C LEU A 272 25.20 4.64 16.91
N PRO A 273 25.60 3.55 16.22
CA PRO A 273 25.52 2.21 16.78
C PRO A 273 26.31 2.04 18.10
N THR A 274 27.28 2.90 18.34
CA THR A 274 28.11 2.92 19.56
C THR A 274 27.51 3.75 20.70
N ASP A 275 26.45 4.53 20.43
CA ASP A 275 25.80 5.32 21.47
C ASP A 275 25.02 4.41 22.42
N THR A 276 25.28 4.59 23.71
CA THR A 276 24.60 3.83 24.77
C THR A 276 23.67 4.73 25.58
N SER A 277 22.69 4.11 26.22
CA SER A 277 21.76 4.80 27.13
C SER A 277 22.49 5.48 28.30
N GLU A 278 23.56 4.85 28.82
CA GLU A 278 24.37 5.38 29.90
C GLU A 278 25.12 6.63 29.45
N ASN A 279 25.69 6.61 28.23
CA ASN A 279 26.37 7.76 27.66
C ASN A 279 25.41 8.92 27.43
N LEU A 280 24.26 8.68 26.84
CA LEU A 280 23.23 9.72 26.62
C LEU A 280 22.79 10.33 27.95
N LYS A 281 22.52 9.48 28.98
CA LYS A 281 22.14 9.93 30.33
C LYS A 281 23.21 10.80 30.96
N LYS A 282 24.49 10.39 30.85
CA LYS A 282 25.63 11.15 31.40
C LYS A 282 25.74 12.52 30.72
N LEU A 283 25.70 12.57 29.40
CA LEU A 283 25.78 13.80 28.63
C LEU A 283 24.59 14.75 28.93
N ALA A 284 23.39 14.23 29.01
CA ALA A 284 22.20 15.03 29.34
C ALA A 284 22.30 15.64 30.74
N LYS A 285 22.78 14.85 31.74
CA LYS A 285 23.00 15.35 33.10
C LYS A 285 24.08 16.43 33.16
N GLN A 286 25.20 16.26 32.43
CA GLN A 286 26.27 17.25 32.37
C GLN A 286 25.83 18.54 31.70
N ALA A 287 24.90 18.44 30.76
CA ALA A 287 24.31 19.57 30.01
C ALA A 287 23.09 20.20 30.68
N GLU A 288 22.68 19.71 31.83
CA GLU A 288 21.48 20.12 32.58
C GLU A 288 20.19 20.04 31.73
N ILE A 289 20.10 19.05 30.83
CA ILE A 289 18.93 18.77 30.03
C ILE A 289 17.96 17.89 30.83
N SER A 290 16.70 18.34 30.98
CA SER A 290 15.68 17.57 31.72
C SER A 290 15.17 16.36 30.91
N ASP A 291 14.59 15.37 31.62
CA ASP A 291 13.97 14.20 31.01
C ASP A 291 12.83 14.61 30.05
N GLU A 292 12.01 15.59 30.42
CA GLU A 292 10.94 16.12 29.59
C GLU A 292 11.48 16.73 28.29
N ARG A 293 12.61 17.44 28.36
CA ARG A 293 13.26 18.04 27.18
C ARG A 293 13.82 16.96 26.23
N LEU A 294 14.36 15.88 26.80
CA LEU A 294 14.79 14.73 26.00
C LEU A 294 13.59 14.05 25.31
N VAL A 295 12.45 13.93 25.99
CA VAL A 295 11.21 13.40 25.40
C VAL A 295 10.69 14.31 24.29
N GLU A 296 10.67 15.64 24.49
CA GLU A 296 10.28 16.59 23.44
C GLU A 296 11.17 16.45 22.19
N ALA A 297 12.49 16.35 22.38
CA ALA A 297 13.43 16.17 21.28
C ALA A 297 13.27 14.82 20.57
N ALA A 298 13.02 13.75 21.31
CA ALA A 298 12.76 12.44 20.77
C ALA A 298 11.42 12.39 19.99
N MET A 299 10.39 13.09 20.43
CA MET A 299 9.13 13.23 19.67
C MET A 299 9.32 14.03 18.38
N PHE A 300 10.24 14.98 18.37
CA PHE A 300 10.62 15.72 17.17
C PHE A 300 11.51 14.90 16.23
N ALA A 301 12.47 14.13 16.75
CA ALA A 301 13.44 13.30 16.04
C ALA A 301 13.29 11.83 16.48
N PRO A 302 12.34 11.07 15.88
CA PRO A 302 11.89 9.77 16.41
C PRO A 302 12.99 8.70 16.42
N GLN A 303 14.07 8.85 15.66
CA GLN A 303 15.23 7.98 15.73
C GLN A 303 15.91 7.94 17.11
N TRP A 304 15.60 8.87 18.01
CA TRP A 304 16.13 8.93 19.39
C TRP A 304 15.19 8.33 20.44
N ILE A 305 13.97 7.93 20.09
CA ILE A 305 12.95 7.49 21.08
C ILE A 305 13.43 6.29 21.88
N GLU A 306 13.90 5.23 21.23
CA GLU A 306 14.30 3.99 21.90
C GLU A 306 15.51 4.21 22.83
N LEU A 307 16.48 5.02 22.39
CA LEU A 307 17.66 5.33 23.21
C LEU A 307 17.30 6.24 24.40
N THR A 308 16.40 7.19 24.18
CA THR A 308 15.86 8.07 25.25
C THR A 308 15.10 7.27 26.29
N GLU A 309 14.20 6.33 25.88
CA GLU A 309 13.49 5.46 26.82
C GLU A 309 14.43 4.76 27.79
N LYS A 310 15.51 4.17 27.25
CA LYS A 310 16.51 3.46 28.06
C LYS A 310 17.32 4.41 28.95
N ALA A 311 17.69 5.59 28.44
CA ALA A 311 18.51 6.56 29.17
C ALA A 311 17.79 7.14 30.39
N ILE A 312 16.51 7.53 30.25
CA ILE A 312 15.73 8.11 31.34
C ILE A 312 14.96 7.07 32.16
N GLY A 313 14.92 5.78 31.68
CA GLY A 313 14.25 4.69 32.38
C GLY A 313 12.71 4.79 32.39
N TRP A 314 12.12 5.44 31.38
CA TRP A 314 10.67 5.56 31.26
C TRP A 314 10.11 4.40 30.43
N LYS A 315 9.97 3.22 31.06
CA LYS A 315 9.43 2.04 30.38
C LYS A 315 8.09 2.37 29.71
N GLY A 316 7.96 2.04 28.44
CA GLY A 316 6.76 2.27 27.63
C GLY A 316 6.76 3.61 26.88
N LEU A 317 7.83 4.42 26.97
CA LEU A 317 7.95 5.67 26.22
C LEU A 317 7.87 5.43 24.70
N THR A 318 8.57 4.41 24.20
CA THR A 318 8.58 4.08 22.76
C THR A 318 7.16 3.76 22.27
N SER A 319 6.44 2.91 22.99
CA SER A 319 5.06 2.56 22.65
C SER A 319 4.13 3.78 22.64
N ALA A 320 4.21 4.63 23.70
CA ALA A 320 3.39 5.83 23.79
C ALA A 320 3.74 6.89 22.75
N ALA A 321 5.03 7.07 22.42
CA ALA A 321 5.49 8.01 21.39
C ALA A 321 5.00 7.57 20.01
N TYR A 322 5.19 6.29 19.65
CA TYR A 322 4.74 5.77 18.35
C TYR A 322 3.22 5.71 18.21
N TYR A 323 2.47 5.65 19.31
CA TYR A 323 1.03 5.86 19.28
C TYR A 323 0.68 7.25 18.69
N PHE A 324 1.34 8.33 19.14
CA PHE A 324 1.12 9.66 18.58
C PHE A 324 1.62 9.81 17.15
N HIS A 325 2.76 9.23 16.82
CA HIS A 325 3.27 9.23 15.44
C HIS A 325 2.34 8.51 14.48
N ALA A 326 1.76 7.37 14.87
CA ALA A 326 0.86 6.58 14.05
C ALA A 326 -0.47 7.27 13.74
N HIS A 327 -0.99 8.08 14.68
CA HIS A 327 -2.27 8.77 14.52
C HIS A 327 -2.13 10.22 13.98
N THR A 328 -0.91 10.62 13.64
CA THR A 328 -0.64 11.93 13.04
C THR A 328 -0.62 11.79 11.52
N ASN A 329 -1.27 12.70 10.80
CA ASN A 329 -1.36 12.65 9.33
C ASN A 329 -0.06 13.14 8.68
N GLU A 330 0.96 12.30 8.72
CA GLU A 330 2.26 12.49 8.04
C GLU A 330 2.68 11.21 7.31
N THR A 331 3.53 11.34 6.31
CA THR A 331 4.13 10.18 5.64
C THR A 331 4.97 9.37 6.61
N CYS A 332 4.73 8.08 6.67
CA CYS A 332 5.54 7.13 7.43
C CYS A 332 6.49 6.41 6.47
N ASP A 333 7.77 6.47 6.79
CA ASP A 333 8.76 5.60 6.13
C ASP A 333 8.62 4.14 6.60
N ASP A 334 9.22 3.23 5.86
CA ASP A 334 9.12 1.79 6.14
C ASP A 334 9.67 1.41 7.52
N LYS A 335 10.68 2.12 7.98
CA LYS A 335 11.25 1.91 9.32
C LYS A 335 10.24 2.23 10.42
N LYS A 336 9.50 3.34 10.30
CA LYS A 336 8.42 3.68 11.24
C LYS A 336 7.27 2.69 11.15
N LYS A 337 6.87 2.29 9.92
CA LYS A 337 5.84 1.27 9.70
C LYS A 337 6.21 -0.05 10.40
N ALA A 338 7.46 -0.50 10.24
CA ALA A 338 7.96 -1.71 10.89
C ALA A 338 7.94 -1.63 12.43
N ILE A 339 8.26 -0.46 13.01
CA ILE A 339 8.22 -0.28 14.47
C ILE A 339 6.75 -0.29 14.97
N ILE A 340 5.85 0.42 14.29
CA ILE A 340 4.42 0.47 14.65
C ILE A 340 3.80 -0.93 14.57
N ALA A 341 4.17 -1.72 13.56
CA ALA A 341 3.71 -3.10 13.40
C ALA A 341 4.08 -4.05 14.55
N ARG A 342 5.02 -3.67 15.42
CA ARG A 342 5.33 -4.43 16.65
C ARG A 342 4.27 -4.29 17.73
N TYR A 343 3.48 -3.21 17.67
CA TYR A 343 2.51 -2.85 18.71
C TYR A 343 1.06 -3.12 18.30
N THR A 344 0.76 -3.03 17.02
CA THR A 344 -0.61 -3.19 16.51
C THR A 344 -0.63 -3.94 15.18
N PRO A 345 -1.65 -4.79 14.95
CA PRO A 345 -1.89 -5.39 13.64
C PRO A 345 -2.58 -4.43 12.66
N ILE A 346 -3.01 -3.22 13.11
CA ILE A 346 -3.69 -2.26 12.25
C ILE A 346 -2.65 -1.58 11.36
N ASP A 347 -3.00 -1.37 10.10
CA ASP A 347 -2.15 -0.66 9.15
C ASP A 347 -1.94 0.81 9.56
N VAL A 348 -0.75 1.32 9.25
CA VAL A 348 -0.38 2.70 9.57
C VAL A 348 -1.26 3.70 8.82
N ASP A 349 -1.65 3.40 7.59
CA ASP A 349 -2.53 4.28 6.81
C ASP A 349 -3.95 4.30 7.39
N ASP A 350 -4.44 3.15 7.87
CA ASP A 350 -5.71 3.09 8.59
C ASP A 350 -5.64 3.87 9.92
N LEU A 351 -4.54 3.77 10.67
CA LEU A 351 -4.32 4.55 11.90
C LEU A 351 -4.29 6.07 11.60
N ARG A 352 -3.59 6.47 10.53
CA ARG A 352 -3.56 7.87 10.05
C ARG A 352 -4.94 8.38 9.64
N GLU A 353 -5.81 7.52 9.14
CA GLU A 353 -7.17 7.85 8.79
C GLU A 353 -8.12 7.89 9.98
N GLY A 354 -7.75 7.27 11.10
CA GLY A 354 -8.48 7.34 12.35
C GLY A 354 -8.88 5.99 12.97
N ALA A 355 -8.45 4.87 12.38
CA ALA A 355 -8.55 3.58 13.07
C ALA A 355 -7.74 3.60 14.37
N PHE A 356 -8.17 2.82 15.35
CA PHE A 356 -7.59 2.89 16.68
C PHE A 356 -7.50 1.50 17.32
N ASP A 357 -6.33 1.21 17.87
CA ASP A 357 -6.11 0.01 18.66
C ASP A 357 -6.22 0.34 20.15
N ILE A 358 -7.33 -0.06 20.75
CA ILE A 358 -7.65 0.23 22.15
C ILE A 358 -6.72 -0.51 23.10
N ASP A 359 -6.33 -1.74 22.76
CA ASP A 359 -5.49 -2.57 23.60
C ASP A 359 -4.06 -2.04 23.61
N TRP A 360 -3.51 -1.67 22.45
CA TRP A 360 -2.23 -0.98 22.38
C TRP A 360 -2.23 0.31 23.19
N PHE A 361 -3.24 1.17 23.02
CA PHE A 361 -3.32 2.42 23.76
C PHE A 361 -3.37 2.21 25.28
N LYS A 362 -4.24 1.29 25.75
CA LYS A 362 -4.37 0.99 27.18
C LYS A 362 -3.08 0.42 27.76
N ASP A 363 -2.40 -0.46 27.04
CA ASP A 363 -1.12 -1.02 27.47
C ASP A 363 -0.03 0.06 27.54
N ALA A 364 0.10 0.88 26.50
CA ALA A 364 1.04 1.99 26.45
C ALA A 364 0.79 2.99 27.60
N PHE A 365 -0.48 3.41 27.81
CA PHE A 365 -0.85 4.33 28.88
C PHE A 365 -0.58 3.76 30.28
N LYS A 366 -0.93 2.48 30.51
CA LYS A 366 -0.69 1.79 31.77
C LYS A 366 0.81 1.63 32.06
N THR A 367 1.60 1.27 31.04
CA THR A 367 3.02 0.98 31.18
C THR A 367 3.83 2.23 31.49
N ILE A 368 3.56 3.34 30.79
CA ILE A 368 4.30 4.60 31.00
C ILE A 368 3.81 5.35 32.24
N GLY A 369 2.53 5.21 32.61
CA GLY A 369 1.85 5.90 33.70
C GLY A 369 1.38 7.33 33.38
N LYS A 370 0.34 7.78 34.05
CA LYS A 370 -0.40 9.02 33.73
C LYS A 370 0.48 10.26 33.63
N GLN A 371 1.37 10.50 34.59
CA GLN A 371 2.20 11.72 34.61
C GLN A 371 3.17 11.80 33.43
N ARG A 372 3.86 10.69 33.16
CA ARG A 372 4.79 10.60 32.02
C ARG A 372 4.06 10.62 30.67
N PHE A 373 2.88 10.00 30.59
CA PHE A 373 2.03 10.08 29.41
C PHE A 373 1.64 11.52 29.08
N GLU A 374 1.37 12.35 30.08
CA GLU A 374 1.04 13.76 29.90
C GLU A 374 2.20 14.55 29.26
N VAL A 375 3.45 14.23 29.59
CA VAL A 375 4.62 14.80 28.92
C VAL A 375 4.65 14.43 27.43
N VAL A 376 4.47 13.15 27.10
CA VAL A 376 4.41 12.67 25.70
C VAL A 376 3.23 13.31 24.95
N TYR A 377 2.05 13.37 25.59
CA TYR A 377 0.85 14.04 25.07
C TYR A 377 1.11 15.51 24.72
N ASN A 378 1.81 16.24 25.59
CA ASN A 378 2.18 17.64 25.36
C ASN A 378 3.25 17.79 24.28
N ALA A 379 4.20 16.85 24.20
CA ALA A 379 5.26 16.84 23.20
C ALA A 379 4.76 16.43 21.80
N ALA A 380 3.57 15.83 21.69
CA ALA A 380 2.98 15.46 20.40
C ALA A 380 2.84 16.62 19.40
N LYS A 381 2.80 17.87 19.88
CA LYS A 381 2.85 19.08 19.03
C LYS A 381 4.09 19.18 18.16
N TYR A 382 5.16 18.48 18.49
CA TYR A 382 6.42 18.50 17.74
C TYR A 382 6.51 17.43 16.65
N ILE A 383 5.50 16.57 16.50
CA ILE A 383 5.50 15.52 15.48
C ILE A 383 5.24 16.10 14.08
N SER A 384 4.32 17.06 13.96
CA SER A 384 3.92 17.64 12.68
C SER A 384 3.86 19.14 12.66
N CYS A 385 4.03 19.73 11.50
CA CYS A 385 3.87 21.19 11.30
C CYS A 385 2.42 21.66 11.39
N SER A 386 1.45 20.73 11.23
CA SER A 386 0.02 21.00 11.27
C SER A 386 -0.61 20.61 12.62
N ASN A 387 -1.87 21.00 12.80
CA ASN A 387 -2.65 20.58 13.97
C ASN A 387 -3.09 19.09 13.91
N SER A 388 -2.48 18.26 13.07
CA SER A 388 -2.85 16.85 12.90
C SER A 388 -2.65 16.01 14.17
N HIS A 389 -1.73 16.42 15.05
CA HIS A 389 -1.55 15.83 16.40
C HIS A 389 -2.81 15.96 17.29
N THR A 390 -3.72 16.90 16.99
CA THR A 390 -4.95 17.11 17.80
C THR A 390 -5.90 15.92 17.72
N ARG A 391 -5.91 15.18 16.60
CA ARG A 391 -6.69 13.95 16.45
C ARG A 391 -6.22 12.88 17.45
N ALA A 392 -4.91 12.60 17.49
CA ALA A 392 -4.33 11.65 18.43
C ALA A 392 -4.65 11.98 19.89
N ARG A 393 -4.66 13.27 20.25
CA ARG A 393 -5.05 13.74 21.57
C ARG A 393 -6.53 13.53 21.85
N LYS A 394 -7.45 13.87 20.92
CA LYS A 394 -8.89 13.62 21.07
C LYS A 394 -9.19 12.14 21.27
N PHE A 395 -8.49 11.26 20.59
CA PHE A 395 -8.65 9.82 20.72
C PHE A 395 -8.16 9.33 22.09
N ALA A 396 -7.03 9.84 22.56
CA ALA A 396 -6.53 9.55 23.90
C ALA A 396 -7.54 10.01 25.00
N ASP A 397 -8.05 11.23 24.87
CA ASP A 397 -9.03 11.79 25.81
C ASP A 397 -10.33 10.98 25.83
N ALA A 398 -10.82 10.59 24.64
CA ALA A 398 -12.01 9.77 24.49
C ALA A 398 -11.82 8.39 25.15
N THR A 399 -10.72 7.70 24.86
CA THR A 399 -10.44 6.35 25.35
C THR A 399 -10.20 6.31 26.86
N ASN A 400 -9.60 7.37 27.42
CA ASN A 400 -9.42 7.51 28.87
C ASN A 400 -10.69 7.97 29.60
N GLY A 401 -11.81 8.23 28.89
CA GLY A 401 -13.05 8.69 29.49
C GLY A 401 -13.01 10.13 30.03
N ALA A 402 -12.05 10.95 29.56
CA ALA A 402 -11.95 12.37 29.91
C ALA A 402 -13.11 13.19 29.32
N VAL A 403 -13.79 12.66 28.31
CA VAL A 403 -14.93 13.29 27.62
C VAL A 403 -16.19 12.42 27.73
N LYS A 404 -17.38 13.05 27.77
CA LYS A 404 -18.65 12.34 27.86
C LYS A 404 -19.27 12.14 26.46
N ALA A 405 -19.83 10.96 26.23
CA ALA A 405 -20.47 10.62 24.96
C ALA A 405 -21.59 11.60 24.55
N ALA A 406 -22.38 12.08 25.51
CA ALA A 406 -23.46 13.06 25.26
C ALA A 406 -22.93 14.40 24.75
N ASP A 407 -21.80 14.88 25.27
CA ASP A 407 -21.21 16.16 24.87
C ASP A 407 -20.57 16.06 23.49
N ILE A 408 -19.83 14.99 23.23
CA ILE A 408 -19.26 14.71 21.90
C ILE A 408 -20.37 14.58 20.84
N LYS A 409 -21.47 13.88 21.14
CA LYS A 409 -22.62 13.76 20.23
C LYS A 409 -23.23 15.11 19.88
N LYS A 410 -23.37 16.03 20.85
CA LYS A 410 -23.85 17.39 20.61
C LYS A 410 -22.92 18.16 19.67
N GLU A 411 -21.60 18.06 19.89
CA GLU A 411 -20.62 18.70 19.02
C GLU A 411 -20.58 18.11 17.61
N ILE A 412 -20.75 16.78 17.47
CA ILE A 412 -20.85 16.16 16.15
C ILE A 412 -22.07 16.70 15.40
N ILE A 413 -23.23 16.80 16.06
CA ILE A 413 -24.46 17.34 15.45
C ILE A 413 -24.24 18.79 15.02
N ALA A 414 -23.59 19.61 15.83
CA ALA A 414 -23.36 21.02 15.55
C ALA A 414 -22.35 21.29 14.43
N LYS A 415 -21.26 20.52 14.39
CA LYS A 415 -20.08 20.79 13.54
C LYS A 415 -19.86 19.75 12.44
N ARG A 416 -20.53 18.62 12.47
CA ARG A 416 -20.26 17.41 11.60
C ARG A 416 -18.76 17.07 11.49
N ASN A 417 -18.03 17.17 12.61
CA ASN A 417 -16.60 16.93 12.63
C ASN A 417 -16.30 15.43 12.63
N LYS A 418 -15.51 14.98 11.66
CA LYS A 418 -15.17 13.58 11.45
C LYS A 418 -14.30 13.00 12.57
N ASP A 419 -13.33 13.76 13.10
CA ASP A 419 -12.48 13.30 14.19
C ASP A 419 -13.29 13.05 15.48
N LEU A 420 -14.27 13.91 15.75
CA LEU A 420 -15.19 13.70 16.87
C LEU A 420 -16.10 12.47 16.65
N LEU A 421 -16.53 12.24 15.39
CA LEU A 421 -17.31 11.06 15.04
C LEU A 421 -16.53 9.77 15.29
N MET A 422 -15.26 9.72 14.85
CA MET A 422 -14.38 8.57 15.04
C MET A 422 -14.06 8.35 16.52
N SER A 423 -13.83 9.44 17.29
CA SER A 423 -13.59 9.37 18.73
C SER A 423 -14.83 8.93 19.55
N TYR A 424 -16.03 9.16 19.03
CA TYR A 424 -17.29 8.76 19.68
C TYR A 424 -17.38 7.24 19.91
N GLY A 425 -16.81 6.44 18.99
CA GLY A 425 -16.70 4.99 19.15
C GLY A 425 -15.74 4.55 20.26
N LEU A 426 -14.78 5.40 20.64
CA LEU A 426 -13.71 5.08 21.60
C LEU A 426 -14.11 5.30 23.07
N ILE A 427 -15.12 6.15 23.32
CA ILE A 427 -15.53 6.49 24.69
C ILE A 427 -16.03 5.22 25.41
N PRO A 428 -15.55 4.92 26.62
CA PRO A 428 -16.00 3.74 27.38
C PRO A 428 -17.51 3.67 27.51
N LEU A 429 -18.06 2.46 27.45
CA LEU A 429 -19.49 2.23 27.66
C LEU A 429 -19.84 2.42 29.12
N GLY A 430 -21.01 3.01 29.41
CA GLY A 430 -21.47 3.30 30.75
C GLY A 430 -22.12 2.10 31.44
N ARG A 431 -22.99 2.38 32.45
CA ARG A 431 -23.62 1.35 33.28
C ARG A 431 -24.61 0.43 32.54
N LYS A 432 -25.14 0.84 31.41
CA LYS A 432 -26.06 0.06 30.56
C LYS A 432 -25.43 -0.13 29.18
N PRO A 433 -24.40 -1.00 29.08
CA PRO A 433 -23.55 -1.08 27.86
C PRO A 433 -24.35 -1.45 26.63
N ASP A 434 -25.25 -2.44 26.70
CA ASP A 434 -25.99 -2.92 25.52
C ASP A 434 -26.89 -1.85 24.91
N LYS A 435 -27.63 -1.11 25.75
CA LYS A 435 -28.49 -0.01 25.30
C LYS A 435 -27.66 1.12 24.69
N GLU A 436 -26.58 1.51 25.35
CA GLU A 436 -25.70 2.57 24.89
C GLU A 436 -25.00 2.20 23.57
N LEU A 437 -24.60 0.95 23.45
CA LEU A 437 -23.99 0.42 22.23
C LEU A 437 -24.97 0.49 21.04
N LEU A 438 -26.22 0.06 21.26
CA LEU A 438 -27.27 0.13 20.25
C LEU A 438 -27.57 1.60 19.84
N ASP A 439 -27.68 2.50 20.83
CA ASP A 439 -27.90 3.93 20.59
C ASP A 439 -26.76 4.57 19.78
N ARG A 440 -25.51 4.19 20.06
CA ARG A 440 -24.33 4.68 19.32
C ARG A 440 -24.32 4.12 17.90
N TYR A 441 -24.59 2.82 17.73
CA TYR A 441 -24.67 2.16 16.43
C TYR A 441 -25.76 2.82 15.55
N GLN A 442 -26.97 2.99 16.08
CA GLN A 442 -28.07 3.63 15.37
C GLN A 442 -27.72 5.07 14.98
N TYR A 443 -27.03 5.82 15.85
CA TYR A 443 -26.60 7.18 15.56
C TYR A 443 -25.62 7.23 14.40
N LEU A 444 -24.64 6.33 14.37
CA LEU A 444 -23.66 6.23 13.27
C LEU A 444 -24.33 5.88 11.93
N GLN A 445 -25.30 4.96 11.96
CA GLN A 445 -26.08 4.62 10.77
C GLN A 445 -26.95 5.80 10.29
N LYS A 446 -27.54 6.56 11.23
CA LYS A 446 -28.29 7.78 10.92
C LYS A 446 -27.39 8.83 10.27
N PHE A 447 -26.20 9.07 10.83
CA PHE A 447 -25.23 10.01 10.28
C PHE A 447 -24.83 9.64 8.84
N LEU A 448 -24.60 8.36 8.57
CA LEU A 448 -24.30 7.84 7.22
C LEU A 448 -25.47 8.06 6.25
N LYS A 449 -26.72 7.90 6.70
CA LYS A 449 -27.91 8.16 5.88
C LYS A 449 -28.03 9.64 5.52
N GLU A 450 -27.82 10.52 6.49
CA GLU A 450 -27.84 11.97 6.31
C GLU A 450 -26.71 12.47 5.39
N SER A 451 -25.57 11.76 5.31
CA SER A 451 -24.46 12.14 4.42
C SER A 451 -24.85 12.17 2.93
N LYS A 452 -25.93 11.44 2.55
CA LYS A 452 -26.44 11.43 1.16
C LYS A 452 -26.99 12.78 0.68
N GLU A 453 -27.23 13.71 1.59
CA GLU A 453 -27.66 15.09 1.26
C GLU A 453 -26.51 15.95 0.73
N PHE A 454 -25.26 15.47 0.83
CA PHE A 454 -24.06 16.21 0.40
C PHE A 454 -23.51 15.66 -0.92
N GLY A 455 -22.56 16.39 -1.53
CA GLY A 455 -21.88 15.98 -2.77
C GLY A 455 -21.03 14.71 -2.60
N ALA A 456 -20.76 14.00 -3.70
CA ALA A 456 -20.14 12.67 -3.73
C ALA A 456 -18.81 12.56 -2.95
N GLN A 457 -17.92 13.54 -3.06
CA GLN A 457 -16.64 13.55 -2.36
C GLN A 457 -16.83 13.60 -0.82
N ARG A 458 -17.78 14.41 -0.35
CA ARG A 458 -18.09 14.47 1.07
C ARG A 458 -18.77 13.21 1.57
N GLN A 459 -19.67 12.62 0.79
CA GLN A 459 -20.31 11.35 1.11
C GLN A 459 -19.27 10.25 1.33
N GLU A 460 -18.31 10.13 0.42
CA GLU A 460 -17.26 9.10 0.55
C GLU A 460 -16.39 9.35 1.78
N SER A 461 -16.00 10.60 2.04
CA SER A 461 -15.22 10.96 3.22
C SER A 461 -15.97 10.72 4.53
N GLU A 462 -17.28 11.02 4.60
CA GLU A 462 -18.10 10.76 5.79
C GLU A 462 -18.39 9.28 5.97
N LYS A 463 -18.59 8.52 4.88
CA LYS A 463 -18.73 7.05 4.90
C LYS A 463 -17.48 6.38 5.49
N LYS A 464 -16.29 6.83 5.08
CA LYS A 464 -15.02 6.35 5.62
C LYS A 464 -14.93 6.63 7.13
N ALA A 465 -15.27 7.84 7.57
CA ALA A 465 -15.27 8.20 8.99
C ALA A 465 -16.28 7.38 9.82
N VAL A 466 -17.48 7.08 9.28
CA VAL A 466 -18.46 6.19 9.94
C VAL A 466 -17.94 4.78 10.05
N ASN A 467 -17.31 4.23 9.00
CA ASN A 467 -16.74 2.88 9.03
C ASN A 467 -15.66 2.78 10.12
N ILE A 468 -14.78 3.78 10.22
CA ILE A 468 -13.76 3.84 11.27
C ILE A 468 -14.40 3.96 12.67
N ALA A 469 -15.44 4.80 12.81
CA ALA A 469 -16.16 4.93 14.07
C ALA A 469 -16.82 3.61 14.51
N LEU A 470 -17.35 2.83 13.55
CA LEU A 470 -17.91 1.49 13.81
C LEU A 470 -16.81 0.49 14.20
N GLN A 471 -15.63 0.53 13.54
CA GLN A 471 -14.48 -0.30 13.93
C GLN A 471 -14.02 0.02 15.35
N ASN A 472 -13.91 1.31 15.67
CA ASN A 472 -13.54 1.76 17.00
C ASN A 472 -14.58 1.33 18.05
N LEU A 473 -15.88 1.43 17.71
CA LEU A 473 -16.97 0.99 18.58
C LEU A 473 -16.95 -0.53 18.80
N ALA A 474 -16.70 -1.32 17.74
CA ALA A 474 -16.60 -2.77 17.84
C ALA A 474 -15.47 -3.20 18.76
N ARG A 475 -14.28 -2.62 18.61
CA ARG A 475 -13.14 -2.89 19.49
C ARG A 475 -13.41 -2.46 20.93
N ASN A 476 -14.00 -1.28 21.13
CA ASN A 476 -14.34 -0.77 22.48
C ASN A 476 -15.39 -1.62 23.20
N SER A 477 -16.29 -2.27 22.47
CA SER A 477 -17.34 -3.12 23.04
C SER A 477 -16.99 -4.60 23.12
N GLY A 478 -15.76 -4.98 22.74
CA GLY A 478 -15.25 -6.35 22.83
C GLY A 478 -15.67 -7.28 21.66
N TYR A 479 -16.34 -6.75 20.64
CA TYR A 479 -16.65 -7.57 19.45
C TYR A 479 -15.44 -7.86 18.56
N GLY A 480 -14.36 -7.07 18.68
CA GLY A 480 -13.13 -7.24 17.88
C GLY A 480 -13.23 -6.73 16.45
N ASP A 481 -14.36 -6.96 15.76
CA ASP A 481 -14.57 -6.49 14.40
C ASP A 481 -16.00 -5.96 14.15
N VAL A 482 -16.15 -5.20 13.07
CA VAL A 482 -17.41 -4.55 12.68
C VAL A 482 -18.48 -5.56 12.28
N THR A 483 -18.09 -6.71 11.73
CA THR A 483 -19.03 -7.73 11.27
C THR A 483 -19.81 -8.31 12.46
N ARG A 484 -19.09 -8.74 13.49
CA ARG A 484 -19.68 -9.27 14.73
C ARG A 484 -20.58 -8.24 15.41
N LEU A 485 -20.09 -6.98 15.56
CA LEU A 485 -20.89 -5.87 16.07
C LEU A 485 -22.16 -5.65 15.26
N THR A 486 -22.03 -5.50 13.93
CA THR A 486 -23.15 -5.20 13.05
C THR A 486 -24.23 -6.28 13.15
N TRP A 487 -23.87 -7.54 13.10
CA TRP A 487 -24.84 -8.64 13.19
C TRP A 487 -25.54 -8.70 14.55
N SER A 488 -24.79 -8.46 15.62
CA SER A 488 -25.39 -8.39 16.95
C SER A 488 -26.40 -7.25 17.06
N MET A 489 -26.03 -6.06 16.60
CA MET A 489 -26.94 -4.88 16.62
C MET A 489 -28.12 -5.06 15.66
N GLU A 490 -27.91 -5.59 14.48
CA GLU A 490 -29.00 -5.88 13.52
C GLU A 490 -29.97 -6.94 14.05
N THR A 491 -29.47 -7.91 14.83
CA THR A 491 -30.35 -8.91 15.50
C THR A 491 -31.22 -8.27 16.59
N GLU A 492 -30.70 -7.27 17.30
CA GLU A 492 -31.53 -6.51 18.23
C GLU A 492 -32.55 -5.61 17.48
N LEU A 493 -32.12 -4.97 16.41
CA LEU A 493 -32.98 -4.06 15.62
C LEU A 493 -34.06 -4.80 14.83
N ILE A 494 -33.85 -6.07 14.47
CA ILE A 494 -34.86 -6.85 13.74
C ILE A 494 -36.15 -7.02 14.56
N LYS A 495 -36.06 -6.96 15.89
CA LYS A 495 -37.21 -7.04 16.80
C LYS A 495 -38.24 -5.95 16.54
N GLU A 496 -37.79 -4.77 16.12
CA GLU A 496 -38.66 -3.65 15.73
C GLU A 496 -39.36 -3.89 14.39
N LEU A 497 -38.81 -4.77 13.53
CA LEU A 497 -39.33 -5.07 12.21
C LEU A 497 -40.25 -6.30 12.19
N LEU A 498 -40.25 -7.14 13.26
CA LEU A 498 -41.08 -8.35 13.34
C LEU A 498 -42.59 -8.11 13.09
N PRO A 499 -43.20 -7.00 13.54
CA PRO A 499 -44.63 -6.74 13.24
C PRO A 499 -44.94 -6.67 11.75
N TYR A 500 -43.99 -6.28 10.89
CA TYR A 500 -44.20 -6.18 9.46
C TYR A 500 -44.03 -7.52 8.72
N LEU A 501 -43.53 -8.56 9.43
CA LEU A 501 -43.45 -9.93 8.92
C LEU A 501 -44.76 -10.72 9.12
N SER A 502 -45.70 -10.18 9.88
CA SER A 502 -47.01 -10.78 10.09
C SER A 502 -48.05 -10.13 9.17
N PRO A 503 -49.01 -10.88 8.63
CA PRO A 503 -50.06 -10.36 7.80
C PRO A 503 -50.86 -9.25 8.49
N LYS A 504 -51.07 -8.13 7.79
CA LYS A 504 -51.91 -7.03 8.23
C LYS A 504 -52.93 -6.71 7.15
N GLU A 505 -54.19 -6.73 7.49
CA GLU A 505 -55.29 -6.40 6.56
C GLU A 505 -55.43 -4.89 6.41
N ILE A 506 -55.47 -4.41 5.16
CA ILE A 506 -55.69 -3.03 4.77
C ILE A 506 -56.64 -3.02 3.56
N ASP A 507 -57.84 -2.47 3.73
CA ASP A 507 -58.87 -2.38 2.70
C ASP A 507 -59.18 -3.76 2.03
N GLY A 508 -59.28 -4.82 2.84
CA GLY A 508 -59.55 -6.16 2.35
C GLY A 508 -58.37 -6.85 1.65
N VAL A 509 -57.13 -6.33 1.80
CA VAL A 509 -55.89 -6.94 1.29
C VAL A 509 -54.94 -7.16 2.46
N GLU A 510 -54.54 -8.40 2.65
CA GLU A 510 -53.46 -8.76 3.60
C GLU A 510 -52.10 -8.42 2.99
N VAL A 511 -51.27 -7.63 3.71
CA VAL A 511 -49.99 -7.21 3.26
C VAL A 511 -48.93 -7.45 4.36
N TYR A 512 -47.77 -8.01 3.97
CA TYR A 512 -46.65 -8.26 4.88
C TYR A 512 -45.37 -8.49 4.09
N VAL A 513 -44.21 -8.49 4.77
CA VAL A 513 -42.94 -8.91 4.20
C VAL A 513 -42.70 -10.36 4.56
N GLN A 514 -42.57 -11.22 3.56
CA GLN A 514 -42.15 -12.60 3.76
C GLN A 514 -40.65 -12.72 3.54
N ILE A 515 -39.97 -13.45 4.43
CA ILE A 515 -38.58 -13.85 4.24
C ILE A 515 -38.58 -15.33 3.87
N ASN A 516 -37.97 -15.64 2.71
CA ASN A 516 -37.90 -17.01 2.21
C ASN A 516 -36.81 -17.84 2.88
N GLU A 517 -36.71 -19.12 2.54
CA GLU A 517 -35.73 -20.06 3.09
C GLU A 517 -34.27 -19.68 2.79
N GLU A 518 -34.03 -18.81 1.79
CA GLU A 518 -32.71 -18.25 1.46
C GLU A 518 -32.42 -16.95 2.20
N GLY A 519 -33.33 -16.41 3.01
CA GLY A 519 -33.17 -15.14 3.73
C GLY A 519 -33.53 -13.90 2.90
N LYS A 520 -34.03 -14.06 1.68
CA LYS A 520 -34.48 -12.95 0.82
C LYS A 520 -35.85 -12.51 1.22
N SER A 521 -36.07 -11.18 1.27
CA SER A 521 -37.35 -10.57 1.59
C SER A 521 -38.17 -10.27 0.34
N GLU A 522 -39.50 -10.51 0.41
CA GLU A 522 -40.49 -10.20 -0.64
C GLU A 522 -41.72 -9.60 0.00
N ILE A 523 -42.40 -8.64 -0.67
CA ILE A 523 -43.68 -8.11 -0.21
C ILE A 523 -44.77 -9.03 -0.73
N LYS A 524 -45.54 -9.65 0.19
CA LYS A 524 -46.70 -10.46 -0.12
C LYS A 524 -47.96 -9.61 0.02
N GLN A 525 -48.92 -9.86 -0.89
CA GLN A 525 -50.20 -9.21 -0.92
C GLN A 525 -51.26 -10.25 -1.31
N ILE A 526 -52.16 -10.48 -0.42
CA ILE A 526 -53.18 -11.53 -0.56
C ILE A 526 -54.56 -10.89 -0.47
N LYS A 527 -55.42 -11.17 -1.44
CA LYS A 527 -56.83 -10.78 -1.43
C LYS A 527 -57.69 -11.97 -1.65
N ASP A 528 -58.68 -12.19 -0.78
CA ASP A 528 -59.61 -13.29 -0.84
C ASP A 528 -58.88 -14.67 -0.98
N GLY A 529 -57.77 -14.83 -0.26
CA GLY A 529 -56.92 -16.04 -0.28
C GLY A 529 -56.07 -16.21 -1.54
N LYS A 530 -56.04 -15.25 -2.46
CA LYS A 530 -55.23 -15.29 -3.69
C LYS A 530 -54.11 -14.24 -3.64
N GLU A 531 -52.89 -14.66 -3.95
CA GLU A 531 -51.74 -13.74 -4.07
C GLU A 531 -51.89 -12.84 -5.30
N LEU A 532 -51.73 -11.54 -5.12
CA LEU A 532 -51.79 -10.54 -6.18
C LEU A 532 -50.39 -10.32 -6.80
N ASN A 533 -50.34 -10.25 -8.13
CA ASN A 533 -49.07 -9.99 -8.85
C ASN A 533 -48.51 -8.57 -8.65
N SER A 534 -49.34 -7.63 -8.20
CA SER A 534 -48.91 -6.23 -7.98
C SER A 534 -49.82 -5.54 -6.95
N MET A 535 -49.23 -4.57 -6.23
CA MET A 535 -49.94 -3.75 -5.23
C MET A 535 -51.10 -2.98 -5.87
N PRO A 536 -52.31 -3.10 -5.36
CA PRO A 536 -53.47 -2.32 -5.84
C PRO A 536 -53.18 -0.81 -5.84
N ALA A 537 -53.64 -0.11 -6.89
CA ALA A 537 -53.34 1.30 -7.09
C ALA A 537 -53.78 2.20 -5.90
N LYS A 538 -54.91 1.88 -5.28
CA LYS A 538 -55.41 2.58 -4.08
C LYS A 538 -54.49 2.48 -2.86
N LEU A 539 -53.80 1.34 -2.70
CA LEU A 539 -52.92 1.08 -1.57
C LEU A 539 -51.47 1.59 -1.76
N LYS A 540 -51.04 1.91 -3.00
CA LYS A 540 -49.67 2.31 -3.29
C LYS A 540 -49.15 3.51 -2.49
N LYS A 541 -50.07 4.45 -2.12
CA LYS A 541 -49.75 5.67 -1.35
C LYS A 541 -50.19 5.57 0.11
N HIS A 542 -50.65 4.40 0.58
CA HIS A 542 -51.03 4.24 1.97
C HIS A 542 -49.78 4.30 2.88
N PRO A 543 -49.79 5.06 4.01
CA PRO A 543 -48.63 5.26 4.86
C PRO A 543 -47.98 3.95 5.29
N TYR A 544 -48.79 2.96 5.71
CA TYR A 544 -48.28 1.63 6.08
C TYR A 544 -47.57 0.91 4.94
N ILE A 545 -48.02 1.06 3.70
CA ILE A 545 -47.39 0.47 2.54
C ILE A 545 -46.04 1.15 2.22
N GLU A 546 -45.90 2.44 2.49
CA GLU A 546 -44.61 3.13 2.37
C GLU A 546 -43.64 2.64 3.46
N GLU A 547 -44.08 2.49 4.69
CA GLU A 547 -43.29 1.86 5.77
C GLU A 547 -42.89 0.43 5.42
N LEU A 548 -43.83 -0.39 4.90
CA LEU A 548 -43.59 -1.77 4.50
C LEU A 548 -42.53 -1.87 3.42
N LYS A 549 -42.54 -0.95 2.41
CA LYS A 549 -41.49 -0.86 1.38
C LYS A 549 -40.15 -0.47 1.98
N ALA A 550 -40.13 0.46 2.93
CA ALA A 550 -38.93 0.86 3.63
C ALA A 550 -38.33 -0.29 4.46
N VAL A 551 -39.18 -1.08 5.12
CA VAL A 551 -38.80 -2.31 5.84
C VAL A 551 -38.22 -3.35 4.87
N HIS A 552 -38.94 -3.65 3.79
CA HIS A 552 -38.45 -4.56 2.75
C HIS A 552 -37.07 -4.16 2.22
N LYS A 553 -36.85 -2.85 1.94
CA LYS A 553 -35.58 -2.33 1.50
C LYS A 553 -34.48 -2.54 2.54
N LYS A 554 -34.77 -2.30 3.84
CA LYS A 554 -33.82 -2.53 4.94
C LYS A 554 -33.40 -3.99 5.00
N LEU A 555 -34.35 -4.91 4.92
CA LEU A 555 -34.10 -6.37 4.96
C LEU A 555 -33.29 -6.84 3.73
N LYS A 556 -33.59 -6.31 2.53
CA LYS A 556 -32.82 -6.59 1.31
C LYS A 556 -31.38 -6.08 1.41
N ASP A 557 -31.21 -4.86 1.94
CA ASP A 557 -29.88 -4.29 2.15
C ASP A 557 -29.10 -5.09 3.20
N GLN A 558 -29.76 -5.57 4.27
CA GLN A 558 -29.18 -6.44 5.28
C GLN A 558 -28.73 -7.77 4.67
N TYR A 559 -29.57 -8.43 3.88
CA TYR A 559 -29.22 -9.66 3.17
C TYR A 559 -27.94 -9.51 2.33
N THR A 560 -27.88 -8.44 1.52
CA THR A 560 -26.73 -8.19 0.63
C THR A 560 -25.45 -7.95 1.44
N ARG A 561 -25.51 -7.13 2.48
CA ARG A 561 -24.35 -6.88 3.36
C ARG A 561 -23.89 -8.14 4.07
N SER A 562 -24.83 -8.87 4.69
CA SER A 562 -24.50 -10.09 5.45
C SER A 562 -23.85 -11.14 4.57
N ARG A 563 -24.28 -11.31 3.33
CA ARG A 563 -23.68 -12.24 2.38
C ARG A 563 -22.21 -11.92 2.11
N ILE A 564 -21.90 -10.63 1.81
CA ILE A 564 -20.52 -10.17 1.56
C ILE A 564 -19.67 -10.33 2.83
N MET A 565 -20.20 -9.96 3.98
CA MET A 565 -19.50 -10.04 5.26
C MET A 565 -19.19 -11.49 5.67
N LEU A 566 -20.09 -12.46 5.36
CA LEU A 566 -19.86 -13.89 5.60
C LEU A 566 -18.72 -14.44 4.73
N GLU A 567 -18.68 -14.06 3.45
CA GLU A 567 -17.57 -14.44 2.57
C GLU A 567 -16.25 -13.88 3.07
N GLN A 568 -16.21 -12.61 3.47
CA GLN A 568 -15.02 -11.98 4.07
C GLN A 568 -14.62 -12.65 5.40
N ALA A 569 -15.59 -13.01 6.24
CA ALA A 569 -15.32 -13.71 7.50
C ALA A 569 -14.68 -15.10 7.27
N MET A 570 -15.02 -15.77 6.18
CA MET A 570 -14.34 -17.00 5.76
C MET A 570 -12.90 -16.73 5.32
N GLU A 571 -12.68 -15.72 4.45
CA GLU A 571 -11.34 -15.33 3.96
C GLU A 571 -10.41 -14.89 5.08
N ASP A 572 -10.96 -14.16 6.08
CA ASP A 572 -10.21 -13.62 7.22
C ASP A 572 -10.14 -14.60 8.41
N CYS A 573 -10.64 -15.83 8.24
CA CYS A 573 -10.70 -16.83 9.30
C CYS A 573 -11.30 -16.26 10.60
N THR A 574 -12.38 -15.47 10.51
CA THR A 574 -13.02 -14.83 11.67
C THR A 574 -13.63 -15.87 12.58
N HIS A 575 -13.31 -15.82 13.87
CA HIS A 575 -13.85 -16.72 14.89
C HIS A 575 -15.11 -16.12 15.53
N PHE A 576 -16.10 -16.96 15.77
CA PHE A 576 -17.35 -16.66 16.45
C PHE A 576 -17.50 -17.58 17.66
N GLU A 577 -17.87 -17.04 18.80
CA GLU A 577 -18.28 -17.90 19.91
C GLU A 577 -19.64 -18.55 19.60
N GLU A 578 -19.85 -19.78 20.08
CA GLU A 578 -21.12 -20.47 19.88
C GLU A 578 -22.33 -19.64 20.33
N ASN A 579 -22.21 -18.97 21.48
CA ASN A 579 -23.26 -18.11 22.02
C ASN A 579 -23.64 -16.94 21.09
N GLU A 580 -22.69 -16.45 20.26
CA GLU A 580 -22.96 -15.41 19.25
C GLU A 580 -23.75 -15.99 18.09
N LEU A 581 -23.34 -17.16 17.56
CA LEU A 581 -24.07 -17.86 16.49
C LEU A 581 -25.48 -18.21 16.92
N ARG A 582 -25.67 -18.64 18.18
CA ARG A 582 -26.99 -18.92 18.77
C ARG A 582 -27.89 -17.67 18.79
N LYS A 583 -27.34 -16.49 19.10
CA LYS A 583 -28.10 -15.23 19.02
C LYS A 583 -28.50 -14.90 17.59
N LEU A 584 -27.61 -15.15 16.62
CA LEU A 584 -27.87 -14.90 15.20
C LEU A 584 -28.97 -15.78 14.62
N MET A 585 -29.26 -16.94 15.22
CA MET A 585 -30.40 -17.77 14.82
C MET A 585 -31.76 -17.05 14.95
N GLN A 586 -31.83 -16.03 15.84
CA GLN A 586 -33.04 -15.23 16.02
C GLN A 586 -33.27 -14.24 14.86
N ASN A 587 -32.27 -14.01 14.01
CA ASN A 587 -32.39 -13.09 12.88
C ASN A 587 -32.87 -13.84 11.63
N PRO A 588 -34.08 -13.55 11.14
CA PRO A 588 -34.69 -14.30 10.03
C PRO A 588 -34.00 -14.04 8.67
N VAL A 589 -33.14 -13.04 8.55
CA VAL A 589 -32.36 -12.74 7.33
C VAL A 589 -30.98 -13.42 7.39
N ILE A 590 -30.30 -13.34 8.54
CA ILE A 590 -28.93 -13.84 8.68
C ILE A 590 -28.91 -15.35 8.87
N TRP A 591 -29.83 -15.91 9.66
CA TRP A 591 -29.84 -17.34 9.94
C TRP A 591 -29.93 -18.22 8.68
N PRO A 592 -30.81 -17.94 7.69
CA PRO A 592 -30.84 -18.69 6.44
C PRO A 592 -29.52 -18.71 5.67
N LEU A 593 -28.72 -17.65 5.79
CA LEU A 593 -27.39 -17.59 5.19
C LEU A 593 -26.39 -18.48 5.94
N LEU A 594 -26.42 -18.46 7.28
CA LEU A 594 -25.51 -19.22 8.15
C LEU A 594 -25.77 -20.71 8.13
N LYS A 595 -27.04 -21.14 8.17
CA LYS A 595 -27.41 -22.57 8.29
C LYS A 595 -26.92 -23.45 7.16
N HIS A 596 -26.60 -22.86 6.01
CA HIS A 596 -26.10 -23.54 4.81
C HIS A 596 -24.59 -23.52 4.67
N LEU A 597 -23.87 -22.88 5.61
CA LEU A 597 -22.42 -22.83 5.61
C LEU A 597 -21.84 -23.97 6.45
N VAL A 598 -20.69 -24.47 5.99
CA VAL A 598 -19.89 -25.43 6.75
C VAL A 598 -19.00 -24.65 7.70
N PHE A 599 -19.04 -24.99 8.98
CA PHE A 599 -18.17 -24.45 10.03
C PHE A 599 -17.10 -25.46 10.41
N ILE A 600 -16.03 -24.97 11.01
CA ILE A 600 -15.00 -25.77 11.65
C ILE A 600 -14.86 -25.36 13.11
N CYS A 601 -14.81 -26.36 14.00
CA CYS A 601 -14.56 -26.19 15.42
C CYS A 601 -13.63 -27.33 15.88
N ASN A 602 -12.50 -26.98 16.52
CA ASN A 602 -11.54 -27.96 17.01
C ASN A 602 -11.13 -29.03 15.97
N GLY A 603 -10.98 -28.62 14.70
CA GLY A 603 -10.60 -29.48 13.58
C GLY A 603 -11.73 -30.34 13.00
N GLN A 604 -12.93 -30.28 13.55
CA GLN A 604 -14.11 -30.97 13.01
C GLN A 604 -14.95 -30.02 12.17
N THR A 605 -15.37 -30.49 10.96
CA THR A 605 -16.21 -29.72 10.04
C THR A 605 -17.67 -30.16 10.12
N GLY A 606 -18.60 -29.20 9.96
CA GLY A 606 -20.04 -29.51 10.00
C GLY A 606 -20.93 -28.31 9.79
N PHE A 607 -22.24 -28.56 9.70
CA PHE A 607 -23.26 -27.51 9.70
C PHE A 607 -23.65 -27.17 11.14
N TYR A 608 -23.73 -25.89 11.45
CA TYR A 608 -24.12 -25.44 12.79
C TYR A 608 -25.63 -25.42 12.93
N THR A 609 -26.15 -25.99 14.04
CA THR A 609 -27.56 -25.95 14.42
C THR A 609 -27.72 -26.03 15.93
N ASP A 610 -28.19 -24.94 16.55
CA ASP A 610 -28.56 -24.83 17.96
C ASP A 610 -27.62 -25.55 18.96
N GLY A 611 -26.36 -25.15 18.94
CA GLY A 611 -25.36 -25.72 19.85
C GLY A 611 -24.81 -27.09 19.42
N LEU A 612 -25.10 -27.51 18.22
CA LEU A 612 -24.57 -28.74 17.61
C LEU A 612 -23.83 -28.42 16.32
N LEU A 613 -22.71 -29.09 16.10
CA LEU A 613 -22.03 -29.17 14.82
C LEU A 613 -22.35 -30.53 14.19
N ILE A 614 -23.07 -30.54 13.08
CA ILE A 614 -23.50 -31.77 12.39
C ILE A 614 -22.57 -32.00 11.22
N THR A 615 -21.79 -33.07 11.28
CA THR A 615 -20.85 -33.43 10.22
C THR A 615 -21.57 -33.91 8.95
N VAL A 616 -20.91 -34.01 7.81
CA VAL A 616 -21.45 -34.53 6.55
C VAL A 616 -21.93 -35.98 6.70
N ASN A 617 -21.35 -36.72 7.63
CA ASN A 617 -21.75 -38.11 7.97
C ASN A 617 -22.84 -38.20 9.04
N ALA A 618 -23.55 -37.10 9.29
CA ALA A 618 -24.64 -36.98 10.28
C ALA A 618 -24.23 -37.24 11.75
N VAL A 619 -22.97 -37.09 12.08
CA VAL A 619 -22.51 -37.14 13.49
C VAL A 619 -22.78 -35.76 14.14
N CYS A 620 -23.52 -35.81 15.28
CA CYS A 620 -23.84 -34.61 16.05
C CYS A 620 -22.77 -34.39 17.14
N LEU A 621 -22.08 -33.28 17.08
CA LEU A 621 -21.04 -32.87 18.04
C LEU A 621 -21.58 -31.72 18.92
N PRO A 622 -21.79 -31.92 20.24
CA PRO A 622 -22.26 -30.84 21.09
C PRO A 622 -21.21 -29.78 21.32
N LEU A 623 -21.62 -28.53 21.25
CA LEU A 623 -20.77 -27.35 21.43
C LEU A 623 -21.05 -26.68 22.78
N LYS A 624 -20.03 -26.10 23.38
CA LYS A 624 -20.14 -25.26 24.58
C LYS A 624 -20.30 -23.79 24.17
N PRO A 625 -20.94 -22.95 25.02
CA PRO A 625 -21.17 -21.53 24.69
C PRO A 625 -19.93 -20.69 24.33
N LYS A 626 -18.74 -21.11 24.76
CA LYS A 626 -17.46 -20.45 24.49
C LYS A 626 -16.60 -21.17 23.46
N ASP A 627 -17.12 -22.23 22.84
CA ASP A 627 -16.40 -22.86 21.74
C ASP A 627 -16.34 -21.88 20.56
N GLU A 628 -15.16 -21.78 19.99
CA GLU A 628 -14.91 -20.90 18.84
C GLU A 628 -15.11 -21.68 17.54
N LEU A 629 -15.99 -21.15 16.72
CA LEU A 629 -16.25 -21.65 15.37
C LEU A 629 -15.79 -20.62 14.35
N ARG A 630 -15.35 -21.08 13.19
CA ARG A 630 -15.18 -20.22 12.02
C ARG A 630 -15.80 -20.87 10.80
N ILE A 631 -16.13 -20.07 9.79
CA ILE A 631 -16.61 -20.58 8.49
C ILE A 631 -15.45 -21.33 7.84
N ALA A 632 -15.68 -22.61 7.48
CA ALA A 632 -14.63 -23.44 6.89
C ALA A 632 -14.25 -22.92 5.49
N HIS A 633 -12.97 -22.76 5.24
CA HIS A 633 -12.42 -22.47 3.91
C HIS A 633 -12.20 -23.82 3.15
N PRO A 634 -12.17 -23.86 1.81
CA PRO A 634 -11.83 -25.07 1.06
C PRO A 634 -10.54 -25.75 1.49
N THR A 635 -9.54 -25.00 1.97
CA THR A 635 -8.31 -25.57 2.54
C THR A 635 -8.59 -26.48 3.74
N ASP A 636 -9.57 -26.13 4.57
CA ASP A 636 -9.95 -26.94 5.73
C ASP A 636 -10.66 -28.22 5.30
N LEU A 637 -11.58 -28.10 4.33
CA LEU A 637 -12.33 -29.23 3.78
C LEU A 637 -11.41 -30.20 3.02
N TYR A 638 -10.41 -29.66 2.33
CA TYR A 638 -9.39 -30.45 1.67
C TYR A 638 -8.51 -31.20 2.69
N THR A 639 -8.10 -30.51 3.74
CA THR A 639 -7.26 -31.10 4.80
C THR A 639 -8.01 -32.17 5.60
N SER A 640 -9.32 -31.97 5.85
CA SER A 640 -10.16 -32.98 6.53
C SER A 640 -10.43 -34.22 5.68
N GLY A 641 -10.25 -34.11 4.36
CA GLY A 641 -10.60 -35.18 3.41
C GLY A 641 -12.10 -35.29 3.07
N ASP A 642 -12.94 -34.41 3.65
CA ASP A 642 -14.39 -34.45 3.49
C ASP A 642 -14.92 -33.53 2.38
N TRP A 643 -14.03 -32.82 1.67
CA TRP A 643 -14.42 -31.78 0.70
C TRP A 643 -15.42 -32.30 -0.34
N HIS A 644 -15.10 -33.41 -0.98
CA HIS A 644 -15.98 -34.02 -2.01
C HIS A 644 -17.32 -34.51 -1.43
N ALA A 645 -17.31 -34.98 -0.19
CA ALA A 645 -18.54 -35.40 0.50
C ALA A 645 -19.48 -34.21 0.73
N TYR A 646 -18.95 -33.03 1.10
CA TYR A 646 -19.74 -31.80 1.22
C TYR A 646 -20.26 -31.30 -0.13
N GLN A 647 -19.46 -31.38 -1.21
CA GLN A 647 -19.91 -31.01 -2.56
C GLN A 647 -21.11 -31.85 -2.97
N LYS A 648 -21.01 -33.18 -2.82
CA LYS A 648 -22.08 -34.11 -3.10
C LYS A 648 -23.30 -33.90 -2.22
N PHE A 649 -23.10 -33.69 -0.91
CA PHE A 649 -24.19 -33.44 0.04
C PHE A 649 -25.03 -32.22 -0.32
N LEU A 650 -24.37 -31.09 -0.60
CA LEU A 650 -25.05 -29.85 -1.00
C LEU A 650 -25.86 -30.03 -2.28
N PHE A 651 -25.31 -30.78 -3.22
CA PHE A 651 -25.94 -31.06 -4.50
C PHE A 651 -27.16 -31.98 -4.36
N ASP A 652 -26.99 -33.12 -3.66
CA ASP A 652 -28.04 -34.15 -3.44
C ASP A 652 -29.23 -33.59 -2.63
N LYS A 653 -28.95 -32.68 -1.69
CA LYS A 653 -29.95 -32.00 -0.86
C LYS A 653 -30.50 -30.73 -1.50
N SER A 654 -30.06 -30.36 -2.68
CA SER A 654 -30.39 -29.07 -3.35
C SER A 654 -30.20 -27.87 -2.45
N ILE A 655 -29.14 -27.85 -1.63
CA ILE A 655 -28.81 -26.76 -0.72
C ILE A 655 -27.99 -25.73 -1.47
N ARG A 656 -28.46 -24.46 -1.44
CA ARG A 656 -27.80 -23.35 -2.08
C ARG A 656 -27.07 -22.48 -1.05
N GLN A 657 -25.75 -22.41 -1.15
CA GLN A 657 -24.93 -21.56 -0.30
C GLN A 657 -25.01 -20.10 -0.73
N PRO A 658 -24.89 -19.14 0.21
CA PRO A 658 -24.97 -17.69 -0.09
C PRO A 658 -23.82 -17.18 -0.98
N PHE A 659 -22.69 -17.87 -1.01
CA PHE A 659 -21.52 -17.61 -1.86
C PHE A 659 -20.80 -18.93 -2.15
N LYS A 660 -19.80 -18.91 -3.02
CA LYS A 660 -18.94 -20.08 -3.28
C LYS A 660 -18.10 -20.39 -2.03
N GLN A 661 -18.55 -21.29 -1.17
CA GLN A 661 -17.77 -21.85 -0.08
C GLN A 661 -17.20 -23.21 -0.48
N VAL A 662 -18.05 -24.24 -0.53
CA VAL A 662 -17.62 -25.62 -0.80
C VAL A 662 -17.16 -25.82 -2.26
N PHE A 663 -17.68 -25.03 -3.18
CA PHE A 663 -17.27 -25.00 -4.59
C PHE A 663 -16.32 -23.85 -4.93
N ARG A 664 -15.61 -23.30 -3.93
CA ARG A 664 -14.60 -22.27 -4.15
C ARG A 664 -13.32 -22.88 -4.72
N GLU A 665 -12.72 -22.22 -5.67
CA GLU A 665 -11.48 -22.64 -6.29
C GLU A 665 -10.36 -22.70 -5.23
N LEU A 666 -9.66 -23.84 -5.16
CA LEU A 666 -8.59 -24.07 -4.20
C LEU A 666 -7.23 -24.04 -4.90
N TYR A 667 -6.31 -23.25 -4.37
CA TYR A 667 -4.93 -23.19 -4.85
C TYR A 667 -4.00 -23.73 -3.77
N VAL A 668 -3.30 -24.81 -4.12
CA VAL A 668 -2.29 -25.43 -3.27
C VAL A 668 -0.91 -25.15 -3.88
N PRO A 669 0.11 -24.83 -3.09
CA PRO A 669 1.46 -24.69 -3.60
C PRO A 669 1.97 -25.99 -4.22
N THR A 670 2.67 -25.88 -5.35
CA THR A 670 3.38 -27.04 -5.92
C THR A 670 4.61 -27.39 -5.07
N PRO A 671 5.16 -28.60 -5.16
CA PRO A 671 6.38 -28.96 -4.45
C PRO A 671 7.56 -28.00 -4.70
N GLU A 672 7.63 -27.44 -5.91
CA GLU A 672 8.66 -26.45 -6.29
C GLU A 672 8.39 -25.08 -5.67
N GLU A 673 7.13 -24.67 -5.56
CA GLU A 673 6.74 -23.42 -4.94
C GLU A 673 6.95 -23.42 -3.43
N ILE A 674 6.82 -24.56 -2.75
CA ILE A 674 6.91 -24.65 -1.28
C ILE A 674 8.23 -24.08 -0.75
N GLU A 675 9.36 -24.38 -1.42
CA GLU A 675 10.68 -23.87 -1.02
C GLU A 675 11.05 -22.52 -1.63
N ALA A 676 10.25 -22.02 -2.56
CA ALA A 676 10.48 -20.73 -3.21
C ALA A 676 9.95 -19.56 -2.36
N THR A 677 10.45 -18.36 -2.63
CA THR A 677 9.95 -17.10 -2.06
C THR A 677 8.95 -16.40 -2.98
N GLN A 678 8.72 -16.95 -4.17
CA GLN A 678 7.82 -16.36 -5.18
C GLN A 678 7.15 -17.46 -6.00
N SER A 679 5.88 -17.23 -6.38
CA SER A 679 5.17 -18.07 -7.34
C SER A 679 5.25 -17.44 -8.73
N ARG A 680 5.62 -18.24 -9.72
CA ARG A 680 5.65 -17.85 -11.13
C ARG A 680 4.58 -18.56 -11.95
N ARG A 681 3.54 -19.13 -11.31
CA ARG A 681 2.48 -19.92 -11.95
C ARG A 681 1.77 -19.15 -13.07
N TYR A 682 1.62 -17.84 -12.93
CA TYR A 682 0.99 -16.96 -13.91
C TYR A 682 1.98 -16.03 -14.63
N ALA A 683 3.29 -16.27 -14.50
CA ALA A 683 4.31 -15.50 -15.21
C ALA A 683 4.11 -15.58 -16.72
N GLY A 684 4.36 -14.48 -17.42
CA GLY A 684 4.22 -14.39 -18.88
C GLY A 684 2.83 -13.96 -19.38
N ASN A 685 1.80 -13.92 -18.51
CA ASN A 685 0.48 -13.44 -18.89
C ASN A 685 0.47 -11.91 -18.97
N GLN A 686 -0.01 -11.37 -20.09
CA GLN A 686 -0.23 -9.94 -20.26
C GLN A 686 -1.57 -9.53 -19.67
N ILE A 687 -1.58 -8.51 -18.86
CA ILE A 687 -2.79 -8.02 -18.16
C ILE A 687 -3.00 -6.54 -18.43
N GLN A 688 -4.24 -6.11 -18.56
CA GLN A 688 -4.61 -4.70 -18.70
C GLN A 688 -4.68 -4.04 -17.33
N PRO A 689 -3.83 -3.04 -17.02
CA PRO A 689 -3.74 -2.46 -15.68
C PRO A 689 -5.07 -1.91 -15.17
N GLN A 690 -5.79 -1.19 -16.02
CA GLN A 690 -7.08 -0.58 -15.66
C GLN A 690 -8.13 -1.62 -15.26
N LYS A 691 -8.25 -2.70 -16.02
CA LYS A 691 -9.17 -3.79 -15.69
C LYS A 691 -8.73 -4.55 -14.44
N THR A 692 -7.42 -4.79 -14.32
CA THR A 692 -6.83 -5.47 -13.15
C THR A 692 -7.13 -4.70 -11.87
N VAL A 693 -6.86 -3.40 -11.85
CA VAL A 693 -7.17 -2.54 -10.68
C VAL A 693 -8.67 -2.54 -10.39
N ALA A 694 -9.53 -2.45 -11.41
CA ALA A 694 -10.99 -2.44 -11.23
C ALA A 694 -11.50 -3.75 -10.59
N VAL A 695 -11.00 -4.90 -11.03
CA VAL A 695 -11.37 -6.23 -10.51
C VAL A 695 -10.83 -6.44 -9.09
N LEU A 696 -9.59 -6.06 -8.82
CA LEU A 696 -8.91 -6.33 -7.55
C LEU A 696 -9.25 -5.32 -6.45
N LYS A 697 -9.69 -4.10 -6.80
CA LYS A 697 -10.07 -3.06 -5.83
C LYS A 697 -11.16 -3.53 -4.85
N GLY A 698 -12.15 -4.28 -5.33
CA GLY A 698 -13.20 -4.86 -4.50
C GLY A 698 -12.72 -5.97 -3.56
N ARG A 699 -11.50 -6.49 -3.76
CA ARG A 699 -10.86 -7.59 -3.03
C ARG A 699 -9.72 -7.12 -2.12
N ARG A 700 -9.70 -5.82 -1.78
CA ARG A 700 -8.75 -5.19 -0.85
C ARG A 700 -7.30 -5.09 -1.37
N TRP A 701 -7.10 -5.17 -2.69
CA TRP A 701 -5.81 -4.86 -3.29
C TRP A 701 -5.65 -3.35 -3.42
N VAL A 702 -4.46 -2.87 -3.14
CA VAL A 702 -4.04 -1.46 -3.29
C VAL A 702 -2.84 -1.36 -4.21
N ALA A 703 -2.71 -0.23 -4.92
CA ALA A 703 -1.54 0.03 -5.73
C ALA A 703 -0.42 0.56 -4.84
N ASP A 704 0.79 0.01 -5.01
CA ASP A 704 2.02 0.54 -4.47
C ASP A 704 2.91 1.05 -5.61
N TYR A 705 3.66 2.15 -5.36
CA TYR A 705 4.42 2.82 -6.43
C TYR A 705 5.64 2.00 -6.86
N GLU A 706 6.31 1.34 -5.92
CA GLU A 706 7.56 0.61 -6.17
C GLU A 706 7.31 -0.88 -6.43
N ASP A 707 6.36 -1.48 -5.70
CA ASP A 707 6.20 -2.94 -5.61
C ASP A 707 4.99 -3.49 -6.40
N GLY A 708 4.17 -2.63 -7.03
CA GLY A 708 3.04 -3.08 -7.83
C GLY A 708 1.71 -3.13 -7.06
N LEU A 709 0.97 -4.23 -7.17
CA LEU A 709 -0.31 -4.40 -6.47
C LEU A 709 -0.10 -5.21 -5.19
N GLN A 710 -0.56 -4.66 -4.05
CA GLN A 710 -0.40 -5.27 -2.74
C GLN A 710 -1.74 -5.57 -2.07
N LYS A 711 -1.78 -6.67 -1.30
CA LYS A 711 -2.88 -7.02 -0.39
C LYS A 711 -2.29 -7.33 0.99
N ILE A 712 -2.77 -6.62 2.00
CA ILE A 712 -2.18 -6.66 3.34
C ILE A 712 -3.04 -7.50 4.27
N TYR A 713 -2.43 -8.48 4.90
CA TYR A 713 -3.03 -9.34 5.95
C TYR A 713 -2.45 -8.92 7.31
N TYR A 714 -3.16 -8.01 7.97
CA TYR A 714 -2.67 -7.32 9.18
C TYR A 714 -2.45 -8.25 10.36
N LYS A 715 -3.37 -9.20 10.60
CA LYS A 715 -3.27 -10.16 11.71
C LYS A 715 -2.05 -11.06 11.60
N GLU A 716 -1.78 -11.53 10.38
CA GLU A 716 -0.69 -12.44 10.07
C GLU A 716 0.63 -11.71 9.80
N ASN A 717 0.60 -10.39 9.69
CA ASN A 717 1.75 -9.54 9.33
C ASN A 717 2.36 -9.90 7.96
N ILE A 718 1.50 -10.18 6.97
CA ILE A 718 1.89 -10.57 5.62
C ILE A 718 1.44 -9.51 4.61
N ILE A 719 2.31 -9.18 3.67
CA ILE A 719 2.01 -8.40 2.47
C ILE A 719 2.14 -9.34 1.27
N ALA A 720 1.05 -9.57 0.54
CA ALA A 720 1.08 -10.26 -0.74
C ALA A 720 1.25 -9.24 -1.87
N THR A 721 2.15 -9.50 -2.80
CA THR A 721 2.48 -8.59 -3.91
C THR A 721 2.31 -9.30 -5.25
N ILE A 722 1.56 -8.69 -6.17
CA ILE A 722 1.53 -9.07 -7.58
C ILE A 722 2.47 -8.13 -8.31
N TYR A 723 3.56 -8.66 -8.84
CA TYR A 723 4.56 -7.86 -9.54
C TYR A 723 4.41 -7.93 -11.05
N ALA A 724 4.21 -6.75 -11.63
CA ALA A 724 4.25 -6.49 -13.07
C ALA A 724 4.60 -5.02 -13.28
N MET A 725 5.48 -4.71 -14.22
CA MET A 725 5.93 -3.33 -14.49
C MET A 725 4.82 -2.52 -15.16
N ALA A 726 4.07 -1.73 -14.36
CA ALA A 726 3.01 -0.83 -14.83
C ALA A 726 2.85 0.37 -13.90
N ASP A 727 2.27 1.46 -14.42
CA ASP A 727 1.73 2.52 -13.56
C ASP A 727 0.35 2.11 -13.04
N TRP A 728 0.32 1.63 -11.80
CA TRP A 728 -0.90 1.16 -11.15
C TRP A 728 -1.76 2.28 -10.55
N PHE A 729 -1.20 3.47 -10.36
CA PHE A 729 -1.93 4.64 -9.84
C PHE A 729 -2.76 5.35 -10.91
N SER A 730 -2.16 5.49 -12.09
CA SER A 730 -2.80 6.14 -13.25
C SER A 730 -2.73 5.20 -14.44
N PRO A 731 -3.38 4.02 -14.38
CA PRO A 731 -3.23 3.00 -15.41
C PRO A 731 -3.78 3.52 -16.74
N ALA A 732 -2.90 3.64 -17.73
CA ALA A 732 -3.25 3.92 -19.12
C ALA A 732 -3.42 2.59 -19.87
N ASP A 733 -4.42 2.51 -20.76
CA ASP A 733 -4.69 1.29 -21.56
C ASP A 733 -3.65 1.00 -22.65
N ILE A 734 -2.54 1.75 -22.68
CA ILE A 734 -1.63 1.77 -23.84
C ILE A 734 -0.67 0.58 -23.82
N GLU A 735 -0.29 0.08 -22.65
CA GLU A 735 0.63 -1.04 -22.52
C GLU A 735 0.05 -2.10 -21.56
N ALA A 736 0.06 -3.35 -22.02
CA ALA A 736 -0.32 -4.48 -21.18
C ALA A 736 0.97 -5.10 -20.62
N PRO A 737 1.30 -4.83 -19.33
CA PRO A 737 2.49 -5.40 -18.72
C PRO A 737 2.35 -6.91 -18.58
N THR A 738 3.48 -7.59 -18.58
CA THR A 738 3.57 -9.01 -18.31
C THR A 738 3.67 -9.23 -16.82
N LEU A 739 2.84 -10.12 -16.27
CA LEU A 739 2.93 -10.57 -14.90
C LEU A 739 4.22 -11.38 -14.72
N GLU A 740 5.03 -11.04 -13.73
CA GLU A 740 6.32 -11.67 -13.50
C GLU A 740 6.27 -12.71 -12.38
N TYR A 741 5.74 -12.33 -11.22
CA TYR A 741 5.62 -13.21 -10.06
C TYR A 741 4.63 -12.68 -9.03
N VAL A 742 4.31 -13.56 -8.09
CA VAL A 742 3.60 -13.25 -6.84
C VAL A 742 4.53 -13.60 -5.68
N CYS A 743 4.69 -12.69 -4.75
CA CYS A 743 5.53 -12.93 -3.57
C CYS A 743 4.87 -12.42 -2.28
N PHE A 744 5.47 -12.77 -1.15
CA PHE A 744 4.96 -12.45 0.17
C PHE A 744 6.09 -11.87 1.01
N HIS A 745 5.81 -10.76 1.69
CA HIS A 745 6.75 -10.10 2.60
C HIS A 745 6.22 -10.12 4.03
N ASN A 746 7.10 -10.24 4.98
CA ASN A 746 6.75 -9.98 6.37
C ASN A 746 6.61 -8.47 6.60
N ARG A 747 5.47 -8.02 7.09
CA ARG A 747 5.15 -6.60 7.29
C ARG A 747 6.05 -5.90 8.31
N LYS A 748 6.64 -6.62 9.26
CA LYS A 748 7.45 -6.05 10.35
C LYS A 748 8.87 -5.68 9.92
N ASP A 749 9.45 -6.43 9.00
CA ASP A 749 10.85 -6.26 8.58
C ASP A 749 11.04 -6.26 7.05
N TYR A 750 9.94 -6.36 6.29
CA TYR A 750 9.87 -6.37 4.83
C TYR A 750 10.71 -7.46 4.16
N LYS A 751 11.04 -8.52 4.91
CA LYS A 751 11.75 -9.66 4.32
C LYS A 751 10.81 -10.54 3.52
N LEU A 752 11.32 -11.03 2.38
CA LEU A 752 10.66 -12.06 1.60
C LEU A 752 10.46 -13.32 2.44
N MET A 753 9.25 -13.86 2.39
CA MET A 753 8.86 -15.10 3.06
C MET A 753 8.89 -16.27 2.09
N LYS A 754 9.21 -17.46 2.57
CA LYS A 754 8.99 -18.68 1.80
C LYS A 754 7.49 -18.97 1.69
N ILE A 755 7.06 -19.54 0.57
CA ILE A 755 5.64 -19.92 0.38
C ILE A 755 5.19 -20.94 1.43
N SER A 756 6.09 -21.80 1.90
CA SER A 756 5.82 -22.74 3.01
C SER A 756 5.48 -22.06 4.35
N GLU A 757 5.85 -20.80 4.52
CA GLU A 757 5.57 -20.02 5.73
C GLU A 757 4.20 -19.30 5.65
N ILE A 758 3.56 -19.31 4.48
CA ILE A 758 2.32 -18.60 4.23
C ILE A 758 1.12 -19.48 4.63
N PRO A 759 0.18 -18.96 5.43
CA PRO A 759 -1.05 -19.69 5.73
C PRO A 759 -1.77 -20.16 4.46
N PRO A 760 -2.20 -21.42 4.38
CA PRO A 760 -2.80 -21.98 3.17
C PRO A 760 -4.02 -21.19 2.63
N VAL A 761 -4.82 -20.61 3.52
CA VAL A 761 -5.95 -19.74 3.15
C VAL A 761 -5.47 -18.50 2.42
N ILE A 762 -4.43 -17.82 2.94
CA ILE A 762 -3.87 -16.61 2.33
C ILE A 762 -3.29 -16.92 0.96
N PHE A 763 -2.50 -17.99 0.85
CA PHE A 763 -1.94 -18.39 -0.45
C PHE A 763 -3.06 -18.69 -1.46
N SER A 764 -4.06 -19.48 -1.07
CA SER A 764 -5.17 -19.84 -1.95
C SER A 764 -5.96 -18.62 -2.42
N GLU A 765 -6.28 -17.68 -1.53
CA GLU A 765 -7.05 -16.48 -1.87
C GLU A 765 -6.24 -15.50 -2.74
N VAL A 766 -4.96 -15.35 -2.49
CA VAL A 766 -4.07 -14.54 -3.34
C VAL A 766 -3.98 -15.13 -4.74
N MET A 767 -3.75 -16.44 -4.87
CA MET A 767 -3.64 -17.07 -6.18
C MET A 767 -4.97 -17.08 -6.93
N ARG A 768 -6.11 -17.16 -6.22
CA ARG A 768 -7.45 -17.00 -6.79
C ARG A 768 -7.68 -15.59 -7.33
N ASP A 769 -7.22 -14.56 -6.62
CA ASP A 769 -7.30 -13.18 -7.07
C ASP A 769 -6.42 -12.94 -8.31
N VAL A 770 -5.24 -13.56 -8.37
CA VAL A 770 -4.36 -13.51 -9.56
C VAL A 770 -4.99 -14.21 -10.76
N ASP A 771 -5.57 -15.40 -10.56
CA ASP A 771 -6.28 -16.12 -11.63
C ASP A 771 -7.44 -15.29 -12.20
N LEU A 772 -8.20 -14.66 -11.31
CA LEU A 772 -9.28 -13.76 -11.71
C LEU A 772 -8.77 -12.58 -12.52
N ALA A 773 -7.65 -11.96 -12.10
CA ALA A 773 -7.03 -10.85 -12.83
C ALA A 773 -6.57 -11.29 -14.22
N VAL A 774 -5.92 -12.44 -14.32
CA VAL A 774 -5.50 -13.01 -15.62
C VAL A 774 -6.71 -13.34 -16.48
N SER A 775 -7.77 -13.93 -15.93
CA SER A 775 -8.95 -14.34 -16.70
C SER A 775 -9.78 -13.18 -17.25
N VAL A 776 -9.90 -12.08 -16.47
CA VAL A 776 -10.76 -10.93 -16.81
C VAL A 776 -10.01 -9.81 -17.50
N ALA A 777 -8.76 -9.57 -17.10
CA ALA A 777 -7.95 -8.45 -17.59
C ALA A 777 -6.94 -8.86 -18.67
N HIS A 778 -7.04 -10.05 -19.22
CA HIS A 778 -6.16 -10.52 -20.29
C HIS A 778 -6.07 -9.54 -21.46
N ALA A 779 -4.85 -9.34 -21.96
CA ALA A 779 -4.54 -8.56 -23.14
C ALA A 779 -3.93 -9.48 -24.20
N GLY A 780 -4.72 -9.92 -25.17
CA GLY A 780 -4.25 -10.80 -26.24
C GLY A 780 -5.40 -11.40 -27.04
N SER A 781 -5.08 -12.01 -28.16
CA SER A 781 -6.06 -12.65 -29.05
C SER A 781 -6.37 -14.11 -28.65
N VAL A 782 -5.63 -14.67 -27.72
CA VAL A 782 -5.80 -16.03 -27.22
C VAL A 782 -6.27 -15.96 -25.79
N ASP A 783 -7.41 -16.62 -25.47
CA ASP A 783 -7.87 -16.71 -24.08
C ASP A 783 -6.79 -17.40 -23.23
N PRO A 784 -6.44 -16.84 -22.05
CA PRO A 784 -5.48 -17.48 -21.18
C PRO A 784 -5.97 -18.88 -20.78
N GLU A 785 -5.07 -19.79 -20.63
CA GLU A 785 -5.41 -21.09 -20.05
C GLU A 785 -6.02 -20.86 -18.66
N THR A 786 -7.28 -21.24 -18.53
CA THR A 786 -7.98 -21.14 -17.24
C THR A 786 -7.30 -22.07 -16.25
N SER A 787 -7.22 -21.66 -15.01
CA SER A 787 -6.53 -22.42 -13.97
C SER A 787 -7.09 -23.84 -13.80
N HIS A 788 -6.23 -24.77 -13.46
CA HIS A 788 -6.62 -26.14 -13.13
C HIS A 788 -7.70 -26.17 -12.04
N SER A 789 -7.62 -25.31 -11.04
CA SER A 789 -8.59 -25.23 -9.93
C SER A 789 -9.99 -24.85 -10.40
N THR A 790 -10.10 -23.91 -11.34
CA THR A 790 -11.39 -23.56 -11.95
C THR A 790 -11.94 -24.69 -12.82
N ILE A 791 -11.07 -25.38 -13.56
CA ILE A 791 -11.44 -26.54 -14.37
C ILE A 791 -11.93 -27.70 -13.48
N GLU A 792 -11.20 -27.99 -12.40
CA GLU A 792 -11.59 -29.02 -11.42
C GLU A 792 -12.95 -28.72 -10.79
N MET A 793 -13.18 -27.51 -10.33
CA MET A 793 -14.47 -27.11 -9.77
C MET A 793 -15.59 -27.28 -10.78
N ARG A 794 -15.40 -26.87 -12.04
CA ARG A 794 -16.39 -27.03 -13.11
C ARG A 794 -16.58 -28.50 -13.50
N SER A 795 -15.52 -29.32 -13.48
CA SER A 795 -15.59 -30.76 -13.73
C SER A 795 -16.53 -31.43 -12.72
N VAL A 796 -16.33 -31.16 -11.42
CA VAL A 796 -17.20 -31.68 -10.36
C VAL A 796 -18.64 -31.20 -10.54
N LEU A 797 -18.86 -29.93 -10.90
CA LEU A 797 -20.22 -29.44 -11.17
C LEU A 797 -20.88 -30.18 -12.36
N VAL A 798 -20.13 -30.43 -13.43
CA VAL A 798 -20.64 -31.21 -14.58
C VAL A 798 -20.99 -32.64 -14.14
N GLU A 799 -20.08 -33.33 -13.44
CA GLU A 799 -20.29 -34.69 -12.96
C GLU A 799 -21.52 -34.83 -12.06
N LEU A 800 -21.75 -33.83 -11.19
CA LEU A 800 -22.93 -33.82 -10.31
C LEU A 800 -24.22 -33.39 -11.03
N THR A 801 -24.12 -32.52 -12.05
CA THR A 801 -25.25 -31.93 -12.78
C THR A 801 -25.81 -32.91 -13.83
N MET A 802 -24.95 -33.61 -14.57
CA MET A 802 -25.40 -34.46 -15.70
C MET A 802 -26.34 -35.58 -15.29
N PRO A 803 -26.17 -36.29 -14.16
CA PRO A 803 -27.13 -37.30 -13.70
C PRO A 803 -28.53 -36.75 -13.42
N LEU A 804 -28.66 -35.49 -12.96
CA LEU A 804 -29.97 -34.87 -12.71
C LEU A 804 -30.77 -34.63 -13.98
N PHE A 805 -30.09 -34.42 -15.10
CA PHE A 805 -30.70 -34.34 -16.43
C PHE A 805 -30.82 -35.68 -17.13
N HIS A 806 -30.43 -36.78 -16.45
CA HIS A 806 -30.42 -38.14 -17.00
C HIS A 806 -29.49 -38.29 -18.21
N PHE A 807 -28.45 -37.45 -18.35
CA PHE A 807 -27.49 -37.57 -19.42
C PHE A 807 -26.45 -38.64 -19.12
N LYS A 808 -26.29 -39.58 -20.07
CA LYS A 808 -25.25 -40.60 -20.06
C LYS A 808 -24.19 -40.42 -21.14
N ASN A 809 -24.39 -39.39 -21.98
CA ASN A 809 -23.59 -39.10 -23.16
C ASN A 809 -22.56 -37.96 -22.92
N VAL A 810 -22.34 -37.58 -21.67
CA VAL A 810 -21.33 -36.60 -21.29
C VAL A 810 -20.28 -37.25 -20.38
N THR A 811 -19.01 -37.09 -20.73
CA THR A 811 -17.89 -37.61 -19.96
C THR A 811 -16.82 -36.56 -19.81
N ILE A 812 -16.16 -36.45 -18.64
CA ILE A 812 -15.06 -35.53 -18.41
C ILE A 812 -13.74 -36.22 -18.67
N LYS A 813 -12.88 -35.59 -19.48
CA LYS A 813 -11.49 -36.04 -19.71
C LYS A 813 -10.55 -34.81 -19.72
N GLY A 814 -9.71 -34.71 -18.70
CA GLY A 814 -8.84 -33.56 -18.51
C GLY A 814 -9.63 -32.25 -18.43
N SER A 815 -9.30 -31.27 -19.25
CA SER A 815 -9.95 -29.95 -19.28
C SER A 815 -11.21 -29.90 -20.15
N PHE A 816 -11.71 -31.01 -20.64
CA PHE A 816 -12.82 -31.06 -21.60
C PHE A 816 -14.00 -31.93 -21.14
N ALA A 817 -15.20 -31.42 -21.39
CA ALA A 817 -16.42 -32.22 -21.41
C ALA A 817 -16.61 -32.80 -22.82
N HIS A 818 -16.54 -34.13 -22.93
CA HIS A 818 -16.78 -34.88 -24.14
C HIS A 818 -18.25 -35.26 -24.22
N ILE A 819 -18.91 -34.92 -25.29
CA ILE A 819 -20.34 -35.11 -25.50
C ILE A 819 -20.53 -35.97 -26.76
N GLU A 820 -21.21 -37.10 -26.61
CA GLU A 820 -21.64 -37.92 -27.72
C GLU A 820 -23.10 -37.59 -28.04
N GLY A 821 -23.31 -36.56 -28.87
CA GLY A 821 -24.63 -36.13 -29.31
C GLY A 821 -25.19 -37.04 -30.42
N LYS A 822 -26.43 -36.80 -30.82
CA LYS A 822 -27.09 -37.51 -31.94
C LYS A 822 -26.69 -36.94 -33.29
N LEU A 823 -26.37 -35.63 -33.35
CA LEU A 823 -25.97 -34.94 -34.56
C LEU A 823 -24.46 -34.91 -34.74
N GLY A 824 -23.70 -35.09 -33.65
CA GLY A 824 -22.25 -35.04 -33.71
C GLY A 824 -21.58 -35.33 -32.35
N LYS A 825 -20.23 -35.34 -32.35
CA LYS A 825 -19.45 -35.42 -31.13
C LYS A 825 -18.76 -34.08 -30.86
N TYR A 826 -18.80 -33.67 -29.64
CA TYR A 826 -18.36 -32.33 -29.24
C TYR A 826 -17.42 -32.42 -28.04
N ASN A 827 -16.45 -31.49 -28.01
CA ASN A 827 -15.52 -31.27 -26.91
C ASN A 827 -15.69 -29.86 -26.44
N ILE A 828 -16.15 -29.62 -25.21
CA ILE A 828 -16.30 -28.31 -24.62
C ILE A 828 -15.21 -28.11 -23.59
N HIS A 829 -14.37 -27.08 -23.80
CA HIS A 829 -13.31 -26.76 -22.86
C HIS A 829 -13.92 -26.11 -21.60
N LEU A 830 -13.67 -26.73 -20.43
CA LEU A 830 -14.27 -26.30 -19.14
C LEU A 830 -13.72 -24.94 -18.65
N GLY A 831 -12.58 -24.51 -19.16
CA GLY A 831 -12.01 -23.21 -18.88
C GLY A 831 -12.65 -22.09 -19.68
N SER A 832 -12.53 -22.14 -21.01
CA SER A 832 -12.96 -21.07 -21.93
C SER A 832 -14.39 -21.22 -22.44
N GLY A 833 -14.98 -22.41 -22.37
CA GLY A 833 -16.29 -22.69 -22.99
C GLY A 833 -16.27 -22.75 -24.50
N VAL A 834 -15.08 -22.89 -25.10
CA VAL A 834 -14.91 -23.12 -26.54
C VAL A 834 -15.40 -24.50 -26.87
N ILE A 835 -16.12 -24.64 -27.98
CA ILE A 835 -16.73 -25.88 -28.45
C ILE A 835 -16.01 -26.31 -29.71
N HIS A 836 -15.49 -27.54 -29.70
CA HIS A 836 -14.90 -28.20 -30.87
C HIS A 836 -15.73 -29.41 -31.25
N GLN A 837 -15.98 -29.58 -32.54
CA GLN A 837 -16.53 -30.80 -33.10
C GLN A 837 -15.42 -31.82 -33.37
N GLU A 838 -15.73 -33.11 -33.38
CA GLU A 838 -14.77 -34.13 -33.77
C GLU A 838 -14.25 -33.83 -35.19
N GLY A 839 -12.93 -33.72 -35.36
CA GLY A 839 -12.31 -33.21 -36.60
C GLY A 839 -11.76 -31.80 -36.51
N GLY A 840 -11.90 -31.12 -35.38
CA GLY A 840 -11.19 -29.86 -35.04
C GLY A 840 -11.91 -28.59 -35.43
N ALA A 841 -13.10 -28.62 -36.01
CA ALA A 841 -13.89 -27.44 -36.31
C ALA A 841 -14.42 -26.78 -35.03
N GLN A 842 -14.19 -25.47 -34.84
CA GLN A 842 -14.76 -24.71 -33.73
C GLN A 842 -16.20 -24.31 -34.08
N ILE A 843 -17.11 -24.52 -33.12
CA ILE A 843 -18.51 -24.11 -33.22
C ILE A 843 -18.70 -22.80 -32.45
N ALA A 844 -19.10 -21.74 -33.11
CA ALA A 844 -19.43 -20.47 -32.50
C ALA A 844 -20.90 -20.46 -32.02
N VAL A 845 -21.09 -20.37 -30.73
CA VAL A 845 -22.41 -20.24 -30.11
C VAL A 845 -22.43 -18.95 -29.27
N LEU A 846 -23.29 -18.05 -29.65
CA LEU A 846 -23.55 -16.85 -28.83
C LEU A 846 -24.11 -17.27 -27.47
N PRO A 847 -23.68 -16.64 -26.35
CA PRO A 847 -24.16 -16.99 -25.03
C PRO A 847 -25.69 -16.88 -24.96
N VAL A 848 -26.38 -18.00 -24.83
CA VAL A 848 -27.84 -18.02 -24.68
C VAL A 848 -28.17 -17.72 -23.23
N HIS A 849 -28.19 -16.42 -22.91
CA HIS A 849 -28.31 -15.93 -21.55
C HIS A 849 -29.66 -16.16 -20.84
N SER A 850 -30.72 -16.52 -21.56
CA SER A 850 -32.05 -16.41 -20.94
C SER A 850 -32.87 -17.71 -20.85
N GLN A 851 -32.68 -18.68 -21.73
CA GLN A 851 -33.65 -19.77 -21.83
C GLN A 851 -33.43 -20.93 -20.86
N ASN A 852 -32.23 -21.20 -20.39
CA ASN A 852 -31.92 -22.32 -19.51
C ASN A 852 -31.49 -21.97 -18.09
N ARG A 853 -31.26 -20.70 -17.76
CA ARG A 853 -30.90 -20.27 -16.39
C ARG A 853 -31.91 -20.66 -15.31
N GLY A 854 -33.18 -20.75 -15.63
CA GLY A 854 -34.21 -21.16 -14.69
C GLY A 854 -34.24 -22.65 -14.38
N ARG A 855 -33.54 -23.49 -15.13
CA ARG A 855 -33.49 -24.95 -14.96
C ARG A 855 -32.19 -25.48 -14.34
N LEU A 856 -31.18 -24.68 -14.34
CA LEU A 856 -29.86 -25.05 -13.82
C LEU A 856 -29.78 -24.76 -12.32
N PHE A 857 -29.66 -25.84 -11.52
CA PHE A 857 -29.35 -25.68 -10.10
C PHE A 857 -27.84 -25.52 -9.91
N LEU A 858 -27.42 -24.38 -9.32
CA LEU A 858 -26.07 -24.21 -8.78
C LEU A 858 -26.15 -24.19 -7.25
N PRO A 859 -25.34 -25.00 -6.56
CA PRO A 859 -25.35 -25.11 -5.10
C PRO A 859 -24.75 -23.87 -4.39
N PHE A 860 -24.60 -22.76 -5.09
CA PHE A 860 -24.10 -21.45 -4.57
C PHE A 860 -24.66 -20.30 -5.40
N VAL A 861 -24.61 -19.12 -4.84
CA VAL A 861 -24.85 -17.87 -5.58
C VAL A 861 -23.58 -17.54 -6.36
N ASP A 862 -23.64 -17.67 -7.69
CA ASP A 862 -22.51 -17.41 -8.59
C ASP A 862 -22.58 -15.98 -9.14
N GLU A 863 -21.46 -15.25 -9.02
CA GLU A 863 -21.26 -13.92 -9.61
C GLU A 863 -20.53 -14.02 -10.97
N ASP A 864 -19.93 -15.19 -11.28
CA ASP A 864 -19.28 -15.45 -12.56
C ASP A 864 -20.27 -16.10 -13.56
N PRO A 865 -20.70 -15.38 -14.61
CA PRO A 865 -21.61 -15.93 -15.61
C PRO A 865 -20.98 -17.06 -16.43
N LYS A 866 -19.65 -17.20 -16.43
CA LYS A 866 -18.94 -18.16 -17.26
C LYS A 866 -19.21 -19.61 -16.85
N THR A 867 -19.29 -19.92 -15.58
CA THR A 867 -19.60 -21.26 -15.08
C THR A 867 -20.99 -21.68 -15.53
N ALA A 868 -22.00 -20.82 -15.35
CA ALA A 868 -23.36 -21.09 -15.83
C ALA A 868 -23.43 -21.19 -17.35
N GLU A 869 -22.66 -20.41 -18.09
CA GLU A 869 -22.56 -20.46 -19.55
C GLU A 869 -22.05 -21.84 -20.01
N ILE A 870 -20.96 -22.33 -19.42
CA ILE A 870 -20.34 -23.60 -19.80
C ILE A 870 -21.28 -24.77 -19.51
N LEU A 871 -21.87 -24.82 -18.32
CA LEU A 871 -22.83 -25.85 -17.98
C LEU A 871 -24.04 -25.81 -18.93
N THR A 872 -24.53 -24.62 -19.27
CA THR A 872 -25.65 -24.49 -20.22
C THR A 872 -25.25 -24.97 -21.62
N LYS A 873 -24.02 -24.70 -22.08
CA LYS A 873 -23.51 -25.20 -23.36
C LYS A 873 -23.42 -26.73 -23.37
N ILE A 874 -22.94 -27.35 -22.28
CA ILE A 874 -22.85 -28.80 -22.16
C ILE A 874 -24.24 -29.42 -22.24
N ILE A 875 -25.21 -28.92 -21.50
CA ILE A 875 -26.60 -29.38 -21.55
C ILE A 875 -27.19 -29.22 -22.95
N PHE A 876 -26.93 -28.10 -23.60
CA PHE A 876 -27.44 -27.76 -24.92
C PHE A 876 -26.93 -28.75 -25.99
N PHE A 877 -25.65 -29.12 -25.95
CA PHE A 877 -25.06 -30.07 -26.88
C PHE A 877 -25.31 -31.53 -26.48
N ALA A 878 -25.60 -31.82 -25.23
CA ALA A 878 -26.02 -33.14 -24.82
C ALA A 878 -27.40 -33.54 -25.39
N GLU A 879 -28.22 -32.50 -25.69
CA GLU A 879 -29.52 -32.65 -26.38
C GLU A 879 -29.48 -31.96 -27.76
N ASP A 880 -28.45 -32.24 -28.57
CA ASP A 880 -28.20 -31.57 -29.87
C ASP A 880 -29.37 -31.75 -30.88
N ASP A 881 -30.13 -32.84 -30.77
CA ASP A 881 -31.35 -33.08 -31.55
C ASP A 881 -32.48 -32.09 -31.26
N LYS A 882 -32.42 -31.36 -30.18
CA LYS A 882 -33.38 -30.29 -29.82
C LYS A 882 -32.95 -28.90 -30.30
N ILE A 883 -31.78 -28.79 -30.89
CA ILE A 883 -31.27 -27.51 -31.41
C ILE A 883 -32.11 -27.11 -32.64
N LYS A 884 -32.68 -25.91 -32.56
CA LYS A 884 -33.53 -25.37 -33.64
C LYS A 884 -32.89 -24.18 -34.38
N ASP A 885 -31.77 -23.69 -33.88
CA ASP A 885 -31.09 -22.52 -34.45
C ASP A 885 -30.35 -22.92 -35.73
N PRO A 886 -30.75 -22.40 -36.91
CA PRO A 886 -30.10 -22.72 -38.17
C PRO A 886 -28.65 -22.31 -38.22
N SER A 887 -28.25 -21.26 -37.48
CA SER A 887 -26.85 -20.76 -37.47
C SER A 887 -25.91 -21.75 -36.77
N ILE A 888 -26.41 -22.52 -35.81
CA ILE A 888 -25.66 -23.56 -35.11
C ILE A 888 -25.72 -24.87 -35.92
N LEU A 889 -26.94 -25.26 -36.41
CA LEU A 889 -27.09 -26.47 -37.21
C LEU A 889 -26.25 -26.50 -38.47
N ASN A 890 -26.05 -25.32 -39.10
CA ASN A 890 -25.17 -25.20 -40.27
C ASN A 890 -23.67 -25.38 -39.96
N GLN A 891 -23.27 -25.26 -38.71
CA GLN A 891 -21.89 -25.48 -38.24
C GLN A 891 -21.67 -26.95 -37.83
N ILE A 892 -22.72 -27.68 -37.49
CA ILE A 892 -22.65 -29.09 -37.11
C ILE A 892 -22.59 -29.88 -38.41
N LYS A 893 -21.48 -30.50 -38.70
CA LYS A 893 -21.28 -31.35 -39.93
C LYS A 893 -21.39 -32.80 -39.60
#